data_66b0bac90989555e6a8327bbdfc1a18a
#
_entry.id   66b0bac90989555e6a8327bbdfc1a18a
#
_cell.length_a   1.000
_cell.length_b   1.000
_cell.length_c   1.000
_cell.angle_alpha   90.00
_cell.angle_beta   90.00
_cell.angle_gamma   90.00
#
_symmetry.space_group_name_H-M   'P 1'
#
loop_
_entity.id
_entity.type
_entity.pdbx_description
1 polymer ?
#
loop_
_entity_poly.entity_id
_entity_poly.type
_entity_poly.pdbx_seq_one_letter_code
_entity_poly.pdbx_strand_id
1 'polypeptide(L)'
;MTIRQKGIGWRLLRAAFLLLLVFRYSLSTSSAQGLPQIRNYTATEYHAHNVNYDIAIGDDGMVFVANFEGILYYDRAQWRIVHAPDINRATVIYRDSKNTIWAGGYDFMARLQRRANGELYLQQVNRPGQFEGEVMEIFEHQGELLFVVSDDNIYEVRHDSVSLRKRTNANFKYSPNRAVISVKNLLEGRQDIILNDVIQTLTLDGGIQVQVRKDKGLAITDANGRELYTITEANGLCSDQVSYVAYDHHGLLWGATAHGIFAIELPSVYSYILPKDGLSGEVQAIAAFDGQIYVGGTNGLYSISARRCKRLVEVNNICWSLCPGRDAMLAATSSGIYRIARGGAVSRMTSHSTTALLIDGDKVYAGEPEGVCVYQSDFRQRSEVNHLPLVTAIRRNAQGDLWFKNVYGKTLGTEPVAAKAPLDELPSHLAKPLSDIDVTTQYRDGRLTWIGGDEILAVVDTGQKELARLTDCRTIRFRSVTMDGDSVLWGGFGEMPATLPRLGSDECHLKFSYALDYAPLTGKTLYRYRLNHDRWSAWSENQSVEFLSLSYGAYTLSIQAQLANGELSDVASVDFAIAYPLLMRWYMVVLYFIAFAYLIYLLFRFRLKKLQKDKIKLERIVEERTADLRNAQQELIRNEKMASVGKLTEGLIDRILNPMNYIINFSKMSIDLLKDLKDDIGRNKENINEDDYQDTEDVLGMLTDNLTNVDHYGQNASHMLKAMEEMLKDRTGGYLDMDLRTVLQQSEQMFDSYFAKEKAQYGIQTAFALPDDAMLIHGNPDMLNKTVMNMLSNAVYAVVRKAQRADFQPLISLVASMAEGCYVLKIRDNGIGIEETIISKVFDPFFTTKTTDEATGIGLYLGREIIQNHGGDISVVSVKDDYTEFTVTLPKLQEKR
;
A
#
# COMPACT_ATOMS: atom_id res chain seq x y z
N MET A 1 19.45 -80.23 28.05
CA MET A 1 19.00 -79.53 26.81
C MET A 1 17.88 -78.52 27.09
N THR A 2 17.77 -77.96 28.27
CA THR A 2 16.64 -77.11 28.75
C THR A 2 16.96 -75.70 29.24
N ILE A 3 18.21 -75.27 29.15
CA ILE A 3 18.60 -73.92 29.59
C ILE A 3 18.87 -72.96 28.41
N ARG A 4 19.01 -73.46 27.17
CA ARG A 4 19.25 -72.61 25.98
C ARG A 4 17.97 -71.99 25.34
N GLN A 5 16.81 -72.61 25.59
CA GLN A 5 15.56 -72.12 25.00
C GLN A 5 14.92 -70.89 25.75
N LYS A 6 15.20 -70.72 27.07
CA LYS A 6 14.67 -69.53 27.79
C LYS A 6 15.35 -68.21 27.44
N GLY A 7 16.60 -68.26 26.96
CA GLY A 7 17.38 -67.06 26.59
C GLY A 7 16.96 -66.48 25.25
N ILE A 8 16.42 -67.27 24.31
CA ILE A 8 16.02 -66.84 22.99
C ILE A 8 14.63 -66.15 23.06
N GLY A 9 13.72 -66.68 23.89
CA GLY A 9 12.39 -66.06 24.12
C GLY A 9 12.47 -64.65 24.72
N TRP A 10 13.37 -64.45 25.67
CA TRP A 10 13.56 -63.12 26.28
C TRP A 10 14.27 -62.11 25.35
N ARG A 11 15.12 -62.56 24.44
CA ARG A 11 15.73 -61.72 23.41
C ARG A 11 14.71 -61.35 22.32
N LEU A 12 13.87 -62.30 21.93
CA LEU A 12 12.78 -62.02 21.00
C LEU A 12 11.70 -61.11 21.61
N LEU A 13 11.34 -61.30 22.89
CA LEU A 13 10.43 -60.41 23.59
C LEU A 13 11.00 -58.99 23.76
N ARG A 14 12.29 -58.86 24.08
CA ARG A 14 12.97 -57.55 24.13
C ARG A 14 13.10 -56.90 22.75
N ALA A 15 13.38 -57.69 21.72
CA ALA A 15 13.38 -57.20 20.33
C ALA A 15 11.98 -56.79 19.85
N ALA A 16 10.96 -57.56 20.19
CA ALA A 16 9.58 -57.21 19.90
C ALA A 16 9.10 -56.01 20.71
N PHE A 17 9.54 -55.87 21.97
CA PHE A 17 9.23 -54.70 22.79
C PHE A 17 9.98 -53.44 22.32
N LEU A 18 11.25 -53.60 21.86
CA LEU A 18 12.00 -52.52 21.20
C LEU A 18 11.41 -52.15 19.84
N LEU A 19 10.95 -53.13 19.05
CA LEU A 19 10.24 -52.91 17.81
C LEU A 19 8.90 -52.24 18.05
N LEU A 20 8.14 -52.61 19.08
CA LEU A 20 6.91 -51.96 19.51
C LEU A 20 7.15 -50.51 20.05
N LEU A 21 8.26 -50.28 20.76
CA LEU A 21 8.70 -48.95 21.17
C LEU A 21 9.13 -48.09 19.97
N VAL A 22 9.89 -48.65 19.05
CA VAL A 22 10.28 -47.98 17.80
C VAL A 22 9.03 -47.73 16.92
N PHE A 23 8.09 -48.69 16.87
CA PHE A 23 6.82 -48.52 16.18
C PHE A 23 5.91 -47.50 16.88
N ARG A 24 5.92 -47.41 18.21
CA ARG A 24 5.23 -46.31 18.93
C ARG A 24 5.91 -44.95 18.72
N TYR A 25 7.24 -44.91 18.61
CA TYR A 25 7.99 -43.68 18.30
C TYR A 25 7.91 -43.27 16.83
N SER A 26 7.72 -44.23 15.89
CA SER A 26 7.53 -43.93 14.48
C SER A 26 6.08 -43.62 14.13
N LEU A 27 5.13 -43.78 15.05
CA LEU A 27 3.68 -43.44 14.83
C LEU A 27 3.31 -42.01 15.21
N SER A 28 4.26 -41.20 15.68
CA SER A 28 4.08 -39.78 15.82
C SER A 28 4.61 -38.99 14.59
N THR A 29 4.26 -39.46 13.39
CA THR A 29 4.36 -38.58 12.24
C THR A 29 3.27 -37.51 12.40
N SER A 30 3.72 -36.33 12.75
CA SER A 30 2.93 -35.11 12.80
C SER A 30 2.07 -34.99 11.53
N SER A 31 0.80 -35.34 11.64
CA SER A 31 -0.15 -34.91 10.63
C SER A 31 -0.31 -33.40 10.74
N ALA A 32 -0.45 -32.72 9.63
CA ALA A 32 -0.76 -31.31 9.60
C ALA A 32 -1.83 -30.96 10.64
N GLN A 33 -1.59 -29.96 11.47
CA GLN A 33 -2.39 -29.73 12.68
C GLN A 33 -3.45 -28.63 12.52
N GLY A 34 -3.67 -28.12 11.31
CA GLY A 34 -4.71 -27.19 10.93
C GLY A 34 -5.14 -27.42 9.49
N LEU A 35 -6.00 -26.62 8.96
CA LEU A 35 -6.37 -26.62 7.56
C LEU A 35 -5.50 -25.67 6.76
N PRO A 36 -5.16 -25.99 5.50
CA PRO A 36 -4.51 -25.05 4.60
C PRO A 36 -5.43 -23.83 4.38
N GLN A 37 -4.87 -22.75 3.86
CA GLN A 37 -5.66 -21.58 3.51
C GLN A 37 -6.66 -21.93 2.41
N ILE A 38 -7.93 -21.61 2.64
CA ILE A 38 -9.05 -21.82 1.73
C ILE A 38 -9.66 -20.45 1.42
N ARG A 39 -9.83 -20.16 0.14
CA ARG A 39 -10.57 -18.99 -0.33
C ARG A 39 -11.77 -19.47 -1.13
N ASN A 40 -12.96 -19.03 -0.75
CA ASN A 40 -14.19 -19.24 -1.47
C ASN A 40 -14.53 -18.00 -2.28
N TYR A 41 -15.01 -18.18 -3.48
CA TYR A 41 -15.53 -17.17 -4.37
C TYR A 41 -17.03 -17.38 -4.53
N THR A 42 -17.80 -16.35 -4.24
CA THR A 42 -19.26 -16.39 -4.27
C THR A 42 -19.82 -15.89 -5.60
N ALA A 43 -21.06 -16.23 -5.89
CA ALA A 43 -21.78 -15.75 -7.08
C ALA A 43 -21.79 -14.21 -7.19
N THR A 44 -21.80 -13.51 -6.05
CA THR A 44 -21.71 -12.04 -6.00
C THR A 44 -20.34 -11.50 -6.38
N GLU A 45 -19.25 -12.27 -6.13
CA GLU A 45 -17.90 -11.86 -6.52
C GLU A 45 -17.65 -12.07 -8.01
N TYR A 46 -18.13 -13.18 -8.58
CA TYR A 46 -17.92 -13.47 -10.00
C TYR A 46 -19.09 -13.07 -10.90
N HIS A 47 -20.15 -12.45 -10.33
CA HIS A 47 -21.32 -11.90 -11.05
C HIS A 47 -21.99 -12.86 -12.03
N ALA A 48 -22.19 -14.14 -11.62
CA ALA A 48 -22.84 -15.16 -12.42
C ALA A 48 -23.57 -16.18 -11.54
N HIS A 49 -24.18 -17.19 -12.16
CA HIS A 49 -24.93 -18.23 -11.44
C HIS A 49 -24.01 -19.00 -10.46
N ASN A 50 -24.55 -19.40 -9.31
CA ASN A 50 -23.80 -20.09 -8.25
C ASN A 50 -23.35 -21.53 -8.62
N VAL A 51 -23.97 -22.18 -9.59
CA VAL A 51 -23.65 -23.57 -9.97
C VAL A 51 -22.50 -23.60 -10.97
N ASN A 52 -21.44 -24.29 -10.61
CA ASN A 52 -20.25 -24.50 -11.41
C ASN A 52 -20.02 -26.01 -11.62
N TYR A 53 -19.75 -26.41 -12.84
CA TYR A 53 -19.72 -27.82 -13.24
C TYR A 53 -18.30 -28.37 -13.40
N ASP A 54 -17.41 -27.61 -13.99
CA ASP A 54 -16.09 -28.05 -14.39
C ASP A 54 -15.06 -26.89 -14.31
N ILE A 55 -13.78 -27.24 -14.25
CA ILE A 55 -12.71 -26.25 -14.11
C ILE A 55 -11.48 -26.69 -14.90
N ALA A 56 -10.87 -25.78 -15.62
CA ALA A 56 -9.59 -25.93 -16.33
C ALA A 56 -8.66 -24.75 -16.06
N ILE A 57 -7.36 -24.98 -16.12
CA ILE A 57 -6.34 -23.98 -15.85
C ILE A 57 -5.46 -23.82 -17.08
N GLY A 58 -5.31 -22.59 -17.58
CA GLY A 58 -4.42 -22.23 -18.68
C GLY A 58 -2.95 -22.17 -18.26
N ASP A 59 -2.03 -22.24 -19.22
CA ASP A 59 -0.59 -22.14 -18.95
C ASP A 59 -0.17 -20.75 -18.44
N ASP A 60 -1.01 -19.74 -18.65
CA ASP A 60 -0.86 -18.36 -18.18
C ASP A 60 -1.38 -18.14 -16.75
N GLY A 61 -1.75 -19.23 -16.06
CA GLY A 61 -2.30 -19.20 -14.71
C GLY A 61 -3.76 -18.78 -14.63
N MET A 62 -4.44 -18.51 -15.75
CA MET A 62 -5.88 -18.21 -15.75
C MET A 62 -6.70 -19.44 -15.40
N VAL A 63 -7.78 -19.23 -14.68
CA VAL A 63 -8.71 -20.28 -14.26
C VAL A 63 -10.01 -20.14 -15.04
N PHE A 64 -10.43 -21.19 -15.69
CA PHE A 64 -11.66 -21.24 -16.47
C PHE A 64 -12.65 -22.19 -15.81
N VAL A 65 -13.89 -21.77 -15.69
CA VAL A 65 -14.94 -22.56 -15.02
C VAL A 65 -16.18 -22.64 -15.90
N ALA A 66 -16.65 -23.86 -16.13
CA ALA A 66 -17.93 -24.09 -16.75
C ALA A 66 -19.04 -23.73 -15.76
N ASN A 67 -19.80 -22.69 -16.06
CA ASN A 67 -20.88 -22.17 -15.25
C ASN A 67 -22.22 -22.27 -15.96
N PHE A 68 -23.32 -22.22 -15.20
CA PHE A 68 -24.68 -22.27 -15.76
C PHE A 68 -24.94 -21.17 -16.79
N GLU A 69 -24.28 -20.01 -16.73
CA GLU A 69 -24.48 -18.89 -17.67
C GLU A 69 -23.41 -18.82 -18.78
N GLY A 70 -22.38 -19.70 -18.75
CA GLY A 70 -21.30 -19.71 -19.74
C GLY A 70 -19.98 -20.13 -19.17
N ILE A 71 -18.90 -19.51 -19.65
CA ILE A 71 -17.55 -19.76 -19.17
C ILE A 71 -17.10 -18.58 -18.31
N LEU A 72 -16.99 -18.81 -17.01
CA LEU A 72 -16.29 -17.88 -16.12
C LEU A 72 -14.79 -18.01 -16.33
N TYR A 73 -14.09 -16.93 -16.23
CA TYR A 73 -12.63 -16.97 -16.13
C TYR A 73 -12.13 -15.97 -15.10
N TYR A 74 -11.11 -16.41 -14.39
CA TYR A 74 -10.40 -15.61 -13.39
C TYR A 74 -9.01 -15.30 -13.91
N ASP A 75 -8.71 -14.04 -14.12
CA ASP A 75 -7.43 -13.55 -14.64
C ASP A 75 -6.41 -13.22 -13.53
N ARG A 76 -6.63 -13.73 -12.32
CA ARG A 76 -5.89 -13.45 -11.09
C ARG A 76 -6.11 -12.03 -10.51
N ALA A 77 -6.79 -11.13 -11.21
CA ALA A 77 -7.22 -9.83 -10.73
C ALA A 77 -8.73 -9.76 -10.51
N GLN A 78 -9.51 -10.28 -11.49
CA GLN A 78 -10.97 -10.19 -11.45
C GLN A 78 -11.62 -11.36 -12.18
N TRP A 79 -12.86 -11.64 -11.81
CA TRP A 79 -13.72 -12.59 -12.51
C TRP A 79 -14.42 -11.93 -13.69
N ARG A 80 -14.59 -12.68 -14.77
CA ARG A 80 -15.35 -12.29 -15.96
C ARG A 80 -16.08 -13.49 -16.52
N ILE A 81 -17.10 -13.25 -17.35
CA ILE A 81 -17.88 -14.28 -18.02
C ILE A 81 -17.89 -14.10 -19.53
N VAL A 82 -17.79 -15.21 -20.24
CA VAL A 82 -18.12 -15.33 -21.67
C VAL A 82 -19.40 -16.16 -21.74
N HIS A 83 -20.50 -15.50 -22.07
CA HIS A 83 -21.78 -16.16 -22.14
C HIS A 83 -21.81 -17.24 -23.24
N ALA A 84 -22.45 -18.36 -22.94
CA ALA A 84 -22.68 -19.43 -23.92
C ALA A 84 -23.70 -18.97 -24.99
N PRO A 85 -23.60 -19.49 -26.23
CA PRO A 85 -24.58 -19.18 -27.26
C PRO A 85 -26.01 -19.65 -26.86
N ASP A 86 -27.02 -18.86 -27.22
CA ASP A 86 -28.44 -19.23 -27.08
C ASP A 86 -28.92 -19.61 -25.67
N ILE A 87 -28.36 -19.00 -24.61
CA ILE A 87 -28.75 -19.22 -23.20
C ILE A 87 -28.46 -20.65 -22.72
N ASN A 88 -27.58 -21.36 -23.37
CA ASN A 88 -27.18 -22.73 -22.98
C ASN A 88 -26.12 -22.69 -21.88
N ARG A 89 -26.24 -23.63 -20.95
CA ARG A 89 -25.23 -23.80 -19.89
C ARG A 89 -23.98 -24.49 -20.43
N ALA A 90 -22.81 -24.04 -19.97
CA ALA A 90 -21.58 -24.79 -20.15
C ALA A 90 -21.44 -25.81 -19.00
N THR A 91 -21.24 -27.08 -19.33
CA THR A 91 -21.17 -28.16 -18.34
C THR A 91 -19.80 -28.82 -18.27
N VAL A 92 -19.00 -28.69 -19.32
CA VAL A 92 -17.66 -29.27 -19.41
C VAL A 92 -16.70 -28.26 -20.01
N ILE A 93 -15.50 -28.20 -19.46
CA ILE A 93 -14.40 -27.39 -19.97
C ILE A 93 -13.13 -28.24 -20.02
N TYR A 94 -12.36 -28.10 -21.07
CA TYR A 94 -11.13 -28.85 -21.26
C TYR A 94 -10.05 -28.00 -21.89
N ARG A 95 -8.82 -28.11 -21.38
CA ARG A 95 -7.62 -27.52 -21.99
C ARG A 95 -6.89 -28.59 -22.79
N ASP A 96 -6.73 -28.37 -24.08
CA ASP A 96 -5.97 -29.28 -24.92
C ASP A 96 -4.44 -29.11 -24.79
N SER A 97 -3.70 -30.00 -25.42
CA SER A 97 -2.23 -29.99 -25.42
C SER A 97 -1.60 -28.73 -26.09
N LYS A 98 -2.41 -27.94 -26.82
CA LYS A 98 -2.02 -26.67 -27.46
C LYS A 98 -2.43 -25.45 -26.66
N ASN A 99 -2.88 -25.66 -25.42
CA ASN A 99 -3.41 -24.61 -24.53
C ASN A 99 -4.70 -23.93 -25.06
N THR A 100 -5.46 -24.63 -25.92
CA THR A 100 -6.77 -24.15 -26.33
C THR A 100 -7.81 -24.58 -25.32
N ILE A 101 -8.68 -23.69 -24.92
CA ILE A 101 -9.78 -23.99 -23.99
C ILE A 101 -11.02 -24.39 -24.82
N TRP A 102 -11.50 -25.59 -24.60
CA TRP A 102 -12.69 -26.15 -25.21
C TRP A 102 -13.83 -26.19 -24.19
N ALA A 103 -15.04 -25.98 -24.65
CA ALA A 103 -16.24 -26.01 -23.83
C ALA A 103 -17.35 -26.83 -24.50
N GLY A 104 -18.10 -27.48 -23.68
CA GLY A 104 -19.28 -28.20 -24.11
C GLY A 104 -20.46 -27.98 -23.17
N GLY A 105 -21.64 -28.12 -23.69
CA GLY A 105 -22.90 -28.03 -22.97
C GLY A 105 -24.02 -28.67 -23.69
N TYR A 106 -25.27 -28.26 -23.45
CA TYR A 106 -26.41 -28.81 -24.16
C TYR A 106 -26.45 -28.29 -25.60
N ASP A 107 -26.36 -29.18 -26.56
CA ASP A 107 -26.38 -28.95 -28.02
C ASP A 107 -25.25 -28.02 -28.54
N PHE A 108 -24.23 -27.76 -27.78
CA PHE A 108 -23.09 -26.99 -28.28
C PHE A 108 -21.72 -27.59 -27.92
N MET A 109 -20.80 -27.45 -28.87
CA MET A 109 -19.38 -27.65 -28.72
C MET A 109 -18.69 -26.37 -29.20
N ALA A 110 -17.81 -25.80 -28.39
CA ALA A 110 -17.19 -24.55 -28.69
C ALA A 110 -15.71 -24.53 -28.23
N ARG A 111 -14.96 -23.62 -28.79
CA ARG A 111 -13.65 -23.28 -28.28
C ARG A 111 -13.59 -21.80 -27.89
N LEU A 112 -12.82 -21.51 -26.91
CA LEU A 112 -12.53 -20.15 -26.53
C LEU A 112 -11.53 -19.55 -27.53
N GLN A 113 -11.92 -18.46 -28.16
CA GLN A 113 -11.12 -17.70 -29.11
C GLN A 113 -10.88 -16.29 -28.60
N ARG A 114 -9.85 -15.64 -29.11
CA ARG A 114 -9.55 -14.25 -28.79
C ARG A 114 -9.76 -13.33 -29.99
N ARG A 115 -10.30 -12.16 -29.71
CA ARG A 115 -10.34 -11.05 -30.66
C ARG A 115 -8.94 -10.40 -30.80
N ALA A 116 -8.77 -9.53 -31.76
CA ALA A 116 -7.51 -8.81 -31.97
C ALA A 116 -7.11 -7.95 -30.75
N ASN A 117 -8.07 -7.46 -29.99
CA ASN A 117 -7.85 -6.72 -28.75
C ASN A 117 -7.67 -7.60 -27.50
N GLY A 118 -7.53 -8.90 -27.65
CA GLY A 118 -7.33 -9.83 -26.55
C GLY A 118 -8.58 -10.21 -25.73
N GLU A 119 -9.78 -9.77 -26.12
CA GLU A 119 -11.02 -10.24 -25.52
C GLU A 119 -11.34 -11.67 -25.94
N LEU A 120 -11.95 -12.42 -25.01
CA LEU A 120 -12.42 -13.77 -25.28
C LEU A 120 -13.83 -13.79 -25.83
N TYR A 121 -14.06 -14.76 -26.69
CA TYR A 121 -15.41 -15.14 -27.14
C TYR A 121 -15.47 -16.64 -27.40
N LEU A 122 -16.69 -17.22 -27.33
CA LEU A 122 -16.91 -18.62 -27.67
C LEU A 122 -17.17 -18.73 -29.16
N GLN A 123 -16.37 -19.56 -29.82
CA GLN A 123 -16.61 -19.98 -31.21
C GLN A 123 -17.23 -21.37 -31.21
N GLN A 124 -18.50 -21.45 -31.55
CA GLN A 124 -19.18 -22.73 -31.74
C GLN A 124 -18.63 -23.47 -32.96
N VAL A 125 -18.33 -24.74 -32.82
CA VAL A 125 -17.75 -25.60 -33.88
C VAL A 125 -18.74 -26.61 -34.47
N ASN A 126 -19.77 -26.98 -33.73
CA ASN A 126 -20.85 -27.82 -34.26
C ASN A 126 -21.88 -26.97 -35.00
N ARG A 127 -22.59 -27.61 -35.94
CA ARG A 127 -23.75 -26.99 -36.62
C ARG A 127 -25.00 -27.18 -35.74
N PRO A 128 -25.95 -26.24 -35.76
CA PRO A 128 -27.24 -26.45 -35.09
C PRO A 128 -27.90 -27.76 -35.48
N GLY A 129 -28.33 -28.56 -34.50
CA GLY A 129 -28.95 -29.87 -34.73
C GLY A 129 -27.99 -30.98 -35.19
N GLN A 130 -26.69 -30.78 -35.12
CA GLN A 130 -25.72 -31.82 -35.49
C GLN A 130 -25.66 -32.96 -34.47
N PHE A 131 -25.98 -32.71 -33.23
CA PHE A 131 -26.22 -33.68 -32.14
C PHE A 131 -27.29 -33.09 -31.23
N GLU A 132 -27.89 -33.96 -30.42
CA GLU A 132 -28.88 -33.59 -29.42
C GLU A 132 -28.43 -34.16 -28.08
N GLY A 133 -28.34 -33.31 -27.07
CA GLY A 133 -27.97 -33.72 -25.74
C GLY A 133 -26.80 -32.95 -25.15
N GLU A 134 -26.39 -33.35 -23.99
CA GLU A 134 -25.37 -32.67 -23.19
C GLU A 134 -23.97 -33.25 -23.44
N VAL A 135 -22.97 -32.40 -23.63
CA VAL A 135 -21.58 -32.84 -23.66
C VAL A 135 -21.17 -33.22 -22.24
N MET A 136 -20.73 -34.47 -22.08
CA MET A 136 -20.41 -35.07 -20.78
C MET A 136 -18.92 -35.07 -20.47
N GLU A 137 -18.06 -35.23 -21.49
CA GLU A 137 -16.64 -35.31 -21.33
C GLU A 137 -15.94 -34.77 -22.58
N ILE A 138 -14.81 -34.08 -22.39
CA ILE A 138 -13.92 -33.65 -23.49
C ILE A 138 -12.50 -34.11 -23.11
N PHE A 139 -11.79 -34.74 -24.05
CA PHE A 139 -10.42 -35.18 -23.83
C PHE A 139 -9.68 -35.40 -25.13
N GLU A 140 -8.35 -35.39 -25.06
CA GLU A 140 -7.48 -35.81 -26.17
C GLU A 140 -7.11 -37.28 -26.04
N HIS A 141 -7.22 -38.03 -27.13
CA HIS A 141 -6.79 -39.41 -27.22
C HIS A 141 -6.02 -39.62 -28.56
N GLN A 142 -4.79 -40.08 -28.48
CA GLN A 142 -3.90 -40.28 -29.63
C GLN A 142 -3.76 -39.05 -30.56
N GLY A 143 -3.80 -37.88 -29.99
CA GLY A 143 -3.70 -36.59 -30.72
C GLY A 143 -5.01 -36.08 -31.32
N GLU A 144 -6.10 -36.74 -31.08
CA GLU A 144 -7.44 -36.38 -31.54
C GLU A 144 -8.30 -35.85 -30.36
N LEU A 145 -9.01 -34.76 -30.59
CA LEU A 145 -9.91 -34.18 -29.61
C LEU A 145 -11.30 -34.79 -29.71
N LEU A 146 -11.74 -35.37 -28.61
CA LEU A 146 -12.99 -36.15 -28.55
C LEU A 146 -13.97 -35.49 -27.58
N PHE A 147 -15.26 -35.47 -28.01
CA PHE A 147 -16.38 -34.99 -27.22
C PHE A 147 -17.36 -36.20 -27.02
N VAL A 148 -17.66 -36.49 -25.79
CA VAL A 148 -18.66 -37.51 -25.42
C VAL A 148 -19.97 -36.82 -25.13
N VAL A 149 -21.04 -37.23 -25.79
CA VAL A 149 -22.39 -36.65 -25.62
C VAL A 149 -23.30 -37.65 -24.90
N SER A 150 -24.30 -37.16 -24.21
CA SER A 150 -25.26 -37.95 -23.41
C SER A 150 -26.10 -38.95 -24.25
N ASP A 151 -26.09 -38.82 -25.56
CA ASP A 151 -26.71 -39.73 -26.53
C ASP A 151 -25.85 -40.98 -26.84
N ASP A 152 -24.82 -41.24 -26.04
CA ASP A 152 -23.84 -42.32 -26.21
C ASP A 152 -22.96 -42.19 -27.48
N ASN A 153 -22.89 -41.00 -28.08
CA ASN A 153 -22.05 -40.76 -29.24
C ASN A 153 -20.73 -40.09 -28.83
N ILE A 154 -19.69 -40.46 -29.56
CA ILE A 154 -18.36 -39.78 -29.47
C ILE A 154 -18.14 -39.02 -30.78
N TYR A 155 -17.97 -37.73 -30.64
CA TYR A 155 -17.66 -36.84 -31.74
C TYR A 155 -16.17 -36.45 -31.72
N GLU A 156 -15.58 -36.39 -32.89
CA GLU A 156 -14.22 -35.93 -33.12
C GLU A 156 -14.25 -34.53 -33.69
N VAL A 157 -13.42 -33.67 -33.17
CA VAL A 157 -13.24 -32.30 -33.69
C VAL A 157 -11.89 -32.18 -34.37
N ARG A 158 -11.93 -31.92 -35.69
CA ARG A 158 -10.74 -31.62 -36.52
C ARG A 158 -10.94 -30.36 -37.33
N HIS A 159 -9.98 -29.39 -37.21
CA HIS A 159 -10.00 -28.17 -38.03
C HIS A 159 -11.39 -27.49 -38.13
N ASP A 160 -12.05 -27.29 -37.01
CA ASP A 160 -13.39 -26.67 -36.89
C ASP A 160 -14.55 -27.53 -37.51
N SER A 161 -14.30 -28.79 -37.78
CA SER A 161 -15.29 -29.75 -38.24
C SER A 161 -15.56 -30.82 -37.19
N VAL A 162 -16.84 -30.99 -36.88
CA VAL A 162 -17.31 -32.03 -35.96
C VAL A 162 -17.83 -33.23 -36.76
N SER A 163 -17.34 -34.39 -36.45
CA SER A 163 -17.76 -35.64 -37.09
C SER A 163 -18.05 -36.72 -36.06
N LEU A 164 -19.06 -37.51 -36.31
CA LEU A 164 -19.39 -38.70 -35.49
C LEU A 164 -18.30 -39.76 -35.68
N ARG A 165 -17.58 -40.13 -34.63
CA ARG A 165 -16.53 -41.16 -34.71
C ARG A 165 -17.08 -42.55 -34.36
N LYS A 166 -17.83 -42.69 -33.29
CA LYS A 166 -18.30 -43.98 -32.78
C LYS A 166 -19.53 -43.79 -31.93
N ARG A 167 -20.46 -44.77 -32.01
CA ARG A 167 -21.48 -44.96 -30.98
C ARG A 167 -20.93 -45.90 -29.92
N THR A 168 -21.02 -45.49 -28.64
CA THR A 168 -20.69 -46.38 -27.53
C THR A 168 -21.94 -47.20 -27.18
N ASN A 169 -21.85 -48.51 -27.20
CA ASN A 169 -22.92 -49.39 -26.70
C ASN A 169 -22.92 -49.47 -25.17
N ALA A 170 -22.21 -48.59 -24.49
CA ALA A 170 -22.17 -48.53 -23.04
C ALA A 170 -23.39 -47.73 -22.59
N ASN A 171 -24.34 -48.36 -21.92
CA ASN A 171 -25.42 -47.70 -21.20
C ASN A 171 -24.80 -46.80 -20.11
N PHE A 172 -24.37 -45.59 -20.49
CA PHE A 172 -23.95 -44.58 -19.55
C PHE A 172 -25.18 -44.14 -18.76
N LYS A 173 -25.41 -44.79 -17.63
CA LYS A 173 -26.42 -44.26 -16.70
C LYS A 173 -26.01 -42.89 -16.28
N TYR A 174 -26.71 -41.91 -16.78
CA TYR A 174 -26.62 -40.53 -16.46
C TYR A 174 -26.67 -40.35 -14.94
N SER A 175 -25.59 -39.81 -14.36
CA SER A 175 -25.63 -39.20 -13.04
C SER A 175 -25.42 -37.70 -13.23
N PRO A 176 -26.26 -36.84 -12.65
CA PRO A 176 -26.08 -35.38 -12.74
C PRO A 176 -24.73 -34.90 -12.21
N ASN A 177 -23.95 -35.78 -11.60
CA ASN A 177 -22.62 -35.47 -11.04
C ASN A 177 -21.51 -36.22 -11.81
N ARG A 178 -21.51 -36.17 -13.13
CA ARG A 178 -20.57 -36.81 -14.07
C ARG A 178 -20.61 -38.35 -14.12
N ALA A 179 -20.37 -38.83 -15.31
CA ALA A 179 -20.38 -40.25 -15.63
C ALA A 179 -19.53 -41.05 -14.64
N VAL A 180 -20.17 -42.02 -14.06
CA VAL A 180 -19.59 -43.03 -13.17
C VAL A 180 -18.39 -43.74 -13.83
N ILE A 181 -18.22 -43.59 -15.15
CA ILE A 181 -17.14 -44.16 -15.96
C ILE A 181 -16.71 -43.12 -16.99
N SER A 182 -15.47 -42.62 -16.87
CA SER A 182 -14.87 -41.76 -17.90
C SER A 182 -14.61 -42.62 -19.17
N VAL A 183 -15.09 -42.12 -20.30
CA VAL A 183 -14.85 -42.77 -21.62
C VAL A 183 -13.34 -42.74 -21.93
N LYS A 184 -12.62 -41.70 -21.50
CA LYS A 184 -11.18 -41.61 -21.60
C LYS A 184 -10.50 -42.80 -20.92
N ASN A 185 -10.90 -43.13 -19.70
CA ASN A 185 -10.31 -44.23 -18.93
C ASN A 185 -10.63 -45.58 -19.56
N LEU A 186 -11.85 -45.77 -20.12
CA LEU A 186 -12.21 -46.98 -20.87
C LEU A 186 -11.35 -47.16 -22.12
N LEU A 187 -11.08 -46.09 -22.88
CA LEU A 187 -10.24 -46.13 -24.07
C LEU A 187 -8.77 -46.40 -23.75
N GLU A 188 -8.32 -45.93 -22.58
CA GLU A 188 -6.99 -46.16 -22.06
C GLU A 188 -6.81 -47.52 -21.36
N GLY A 189 -7.86 -48.35 -21.34
CA GLY A 189 -7.85 -49.67 -20.71
C GLY A 189 -7.82 -49.64 -19.18
N ARG A 190 -8.11 -48.46 -18.57
CA ARG A 190 -8.22 -48.32 -17.13
C ARG A 190 -9.66 -48.66 -16.70
N GLN A 191 -9.79 -49.66 -15.88
CA GLN A 191 -11.05 -49.94 -15.19
C GLN A 191 -11.07 -49.06 -13.93
N ASP A 192 -11.70 -47.89 -14.03
CA ASP A 192 -12.02 -47.13 -12.82
C ASP A 192 -13.15 -47.85 -12.10
N ILE A 193 -12.77 -48.68 -11.15
CA ILE A 193 -13.73 -49.24 -10.19
C ILE A 193 -14.15 -48.04 -9.35
N ILE A 194 -15.39 -47.60 -9.48
CA ILE A 194 -16.00 -46.64 -8.57
C ILE A 194 -16.11 -47.34 -7.21
N LEU A 195 -15.06 -47.24 -6.46
CA LEU A 195 -15.01 -47.59 -5.06
C LEU A 195 -15.50 -46.41 -4.26
N ASN A 196 -16.69 -46.52 -3.72
CA ASN A 196 -17.11 -45.73 -2.56
C ASN A 196 -17.17 -44.20 -2.73
N ASP A 197 -18.14 -43.70 -3.48
CA ASP A 197 -18.50 -42.26 -3.52
C ASP A 197 -17.41 -41.30 -4.06
N VAL A 198 -16.31 -41.79 -4.64
CA VAL A 198 -15.25 -40.96 -5.22
C VAL A 198 -15.60 -40.58 -6.66
N ILE A 199 -15.73 -39.29 -6.92
CA ILE A 199 -16.06 -38.73 -8.24
C ILE A 199 -14.78 -38.51 -9.07
N GLN A 200 -13.74 -38.02 -8.42
CA GLN A 200 -12.45 -37.69 -9.08
C GLN A 200 -11.30 -37.97 -8.11
N THR A 201 -10.20 -38.49 -8.65
CA THR A 201 -8.93 -38.55 -7.93
C THR A 201 -7.87 -37.76 -8.71
N LEU A 202 -7.22 -36.83 -8.05
CA LEU A 202 -6.15 -36.01 -8.61
C LEU A 202 -4.88 -36.23 -7.79
N THR A 203 -3.75 -36.49 -8.47
CA THR A 203 -2.45 -36.59 -7.80
C THR A 203 -1.70 -35.27 -8.00
N LEU A 204 -1.36 -34.63 -6.88
CA LEU A 204 -0.57 -33.41 -6.84
C LEU A 204 0.91 -33.74 -6.79
N ASP A 205 1.72 -32.71 -6.91
CA ASP A 205 3.16 -32.83 -6.71
C ASP A 205 3.50 -33.34 -5.31
N GLY A 206 4.56 -34.15 -5.21
CA GLY A 206 4.91 -34.82 -3.95
C GLY A 206 4.06 -36.06 -3.61
N GLY A 207 3.18 -36.49 -4.53
CA GLY A 207 2.37 -37.70 -4.36
C GLY A 207 1.12 -37.53 -3.48
N ILE A 208 0.77 -36.30 -3.15
CA ILE A 208 -0.48 -35.99 -2.44
C ILE A 208 -1.64 -36.33 -3.37
N GLN A 209 -2.63 -37.04 -2.87
CA GLN A 209 -3.85 -37.36 -3.62
C GLN A 209 -5.04 -36.59 -3.07
N VAL A 210 -5.79 -35.99 -3.97
CA VAL A 210 -7.07 -35.33 -3.69
C VAL A 210 -8.18 -36.18 -4.26
N GLN A 211 -9.11 -36.61 -3.42
CA GLN A 211 -10.30 -37.32 -3.80
C GLN A 211 -11.53 -36.45 -3.59
N VAL A 212 -12.25 -36.19 -4.68
CA VAL A 212 -13.57 -35.56 -4.63
C VAL A 212 -14.58 -36.63 -4.26
N ARG A 213 -15.28 -36.47 -3.15
CA ARG A 213 -16.29 -37.41 -2.67
C ARG A 213 -17.69 -36.83 -2.89
N LYS A 214 -18.58 -37.62 -3.39
CA LYS A 214 -19.97 -37.23 -3.68
C LYS A 214 -20.63 -36.67 -2.40
N ASP A 215 -21.09 -35.44 -2.44
CA ASP A 215 -21.78 -34.71 -1.35
C ASP A 215 -21.02 -34.75 0.01
N LYS A 216 -19.70 -34.95 -0.02
CA LYS A 216 -18.85 -35.06 1.17
C LYS A 216 -17.56 -34.25 1.07
N GLY A 217 -17.48 -33.31 0.11
CA GLY A 217 -16.30 -32.44 -0.09
C GLY A 217 -15.07 -33.19 -0.57
N LEU A 218 -13.93 -32.91 0.03
CA LEU A 218 -12.61 -33.40 -0.38
C LEU A 218 -11.97 -34.26 0.70
N ALA A 219 -11.36 -35.38 0.29
CA ALA A 219 -10.41 -36.13 1.11
C ALA A 219 -9.01 -36.00 0.49
N ILE A 220 -8.05 -35.58 1.28
CA ILE A 220 -6.67 -35.38 0.86
C ILE A 220 -5.78 -36.35 1.61
N THR A 221 -5.02 -37.15 0.87
CA THR A 221 -4.14 -38.16 1.42
C THR A 221 -2.68 -37.96 1.01
N ASP A 222 -1.76 -38.46 1.80
CA ASP A 222 -0.34 -38.49 1.42
C ASP A 222 -0.07 -39.61 0.39
N ALA A 223 1.17 -39.67 -0.10
CA ALA A 223 1.62 -40.67 -1.05
C ALA A 223 1.46 -42.14 -0.53
N ASN A 224 1.30 -42.34 0.78
CA ASN A 224 1.10 -43.64 1.39
C ASN A 224 -0.39 -43.96 1.63
N GLY A 225 -1.31 -43.12 1.17
CA GLY A 225 -2.76 -43.26 1.35
C GLY A 225 -3.25 -42.88 2.75
N ARG A 226 -2.41 -42.24 3.59
CA ARG A 226 -2.83 -41.74 4.90
C ARG A 226 -3.61 -40.45 4.71
N GLU A 227 -4.79 -40.36 5.30
CA GLU A 227 -5.60 -39.14 5.25
C GLU A 227 -4.88 -37.97 5.95
N LEU A 228 -4.64 -36.89 5.18
CA LEU A 228 -4.09 -35.64 5.66
C LEU A 228 -5.20 -34.67 6.06
N TYR A 229 -6.24 -34.53 5.22
CA TYR A 229 -7.34 -33.61 5.40
C TYR A 229 -8.65 -34.21 4.88
N THR A 230 -9.74 -33.94 5.55
CA THR A 230 -11.08 -33.97 5.01
C THR A 230 -11.63 -32.55 5.07
N ILE A 231 -11.88 -31.95 3.92
CA ILE A 231 -12.33 -30.57 3.81
C ILE A 231 -13.77 -30.58 3.30
N THR A 232 -14.65 -29.97 4.09
CA THR A 232 -16.10 -29.92 3.87
C THR A 232 -16.62 -28.51 4.10
N GLU A 233 -17.90 -28.30 3.82
CA GLU A 233 -18.58 -27.03 4.12
C GLU A 233 -18.47 -26.69 5.63
N ALA A 234 -18.57 -27.69 6.50
CA ALA A 234 -18.46 -27.50 7.95
C ALA A 234 -17.09 -26.94 8.39
N ASN A 235 -16.04 -27.15 7.60
CA ASN A 235 -14.69 -26.68 7.92
C ASN A 235 -14.08 -25.76 6.85
N GLY A 236 -14.89 -25.25 5.91
CA GLY A 236 -14.50 -24.09 5.13
C GLY A 236 -14.65 -24.14 3.64
N LEU A 237 -15.19 -25.18 3.03
CA LEU A 237 -15.63 -25.14 1.62
C LEU A 237 -16.91 -24.31 1.48
N CYS A 238 -17.11 -23.76 0.30
CA CYS A 238 -18.39 -23.13 -0.05
C CYS A 238 -19.52 -24.12 -0.25
N SER A 239 -19.22 -25.40 -0.52
CA SER A 239 -20.20 -26.48 -0.67
C SER A 239 -19.52 -27.86 -0.58
N ASP A 240 -20.23 -28.84 0.00
CA ASP A 240 -19.82 -30.24 -0.03
C ASP A 240 -20.09 -30.91 -1.41
N GLN A 241 -20.88 -30.24 -2.25
CA GLN A 241 -21.17 -30.70 -3.63
C GLN A 241 -20.11 -30.19 -4.58
N VAL A 242 -18.92 -30.78 -4.51
CA VAL A 242 -17.81 -30.48 -5.40
C VAL A 242 -18.01 -31.23 -6.71
N SER A 243 -18.05 -30.50 -7.81
CA SER A 243 -18.25 -31.08 -9.17
C SER A 243 -16.92 -31.52 -9.78
N TYR A 244 -15.88 -30.70 -9.69
CA TYR A 244 -14.58 -30.97 -10.27
C TYR A 244 -13.47 -30.16 -9.58
N VAL A 245 -12.22 -30.67 -9.63
CA VAL A 245 -11.04 -29.96 -9.14
C VAL A 245 -9.93 -29.99 -10.18
N ALA A 246 -9.15 -28.90 -10.21
CA ALA A 246 -7.96 -28.77 -11.04
C ALA A 246 -6.81 -28.18 -10.22
N TYR A 247 -5.58 -28.59 -10.55
CA TYR A 247 -4.37 -28.11 -9.87
C TYR A 247 -3.56 -27.25 -10.82
N ASP A 248 -3.14 -26.06 -10.36
CA ASP A 248 -2.42 -25.10 -11.19
C ASP A 248 -0.90 -25.35 -11.30
N HIS A 249 -0.40 -26.44 -10.70
CA HIS A 249 1.02 -26.79 -10.60
C HIS A 249 1.91 -25.73 -9.92
N HIS A 250 1.30 -24.67 -9.40
CA HIS A 250 1.96 -23.61 -8.64
C HIS A 250 1.56 -23.60 -7.16
N GLY A 251 0.75 -24.57 -6.74
CA GLY A 251 0.39 -24.76 -5.35
C GLY A 251 -1.06 -24.44 -5.02
N LEU A 252 -1.93 -24.13 -6.00
CA LEU A 252 -3.34 -23.93 -5.77
C LEU A 252 -4.17 -25.05 -6.40
N LEU A 253 -4.99 -25.66 -5.56
CA LEU A 253 -6.08 -26.55 -5.97
C LEU A 253 -7.35 -25.72 -6.11
N TRP A 254 -7.89 -25.68 -7.30
CA TRP A 254 -9.14 -25.00 -7.62
C TRP A 254 -10.28 -25.99 -7.73
N GLY A 255 -11.47 -25.60 -7.29
CA GLY A 255 -12.64 -26.47 -7.38
C GLY A 255 -13.92 -25.75 -7.73
N ALA A 256 -14.68 -26.37 -8.61
CA ALA A 256 -16.02 -25.99 -9.00
C ALA A 256 -17.04 -26.68 -8.10
N THR A 257 -18.05 -25.97 -7.61
CA THR A 257 -19.09 -26.52 -6.73
C THR A 257 -20.49 -26.05 -7.13
N ALA A 258 -21.51 -26.67 -6.52
CA ALA A 258 -22.89 -26.23 -6.68
C ALA A 258 -23.18 -24.84 -6.10
N HIS A 259 -22.34 -24.31 -5.17
CA HIS A 259 -22.56 -23.04 -4.50
C HIS A 259 -21.30 -22.17 -4.43
N GLY A 260 -20.60 -22.07 -5.57
CA GLY A 260 -19.41 -21.22 -5.66
C GLY A 260 -18.19 -21.95 -6.19
N ILE A 261 -17.06 -21.30 -6.07
CA ILE A 261 -15.75 -21.79 -6.50
C ILE A 261 -14.81 -21.65 -5.30
N PHE A 262 -13.90 -22.61 -5.12
CA PHE A 262 -12.88 -22.48 -4.08
C PHE A 262 -11.47 -22.60 -4.64
N ALA A 263 -10.52 -22.04 -3.91
CA ALA A 263 -9.09 -22.27 -4.08
C ALA A 263 -8.49 -22.69 -2.73
N ILE A 264 -7.61 -23.70 -2.75
CA ILE A 264 -6.91 -24.23 -1.56
C ILE A 264 -5.41 -24.24 -1.86
N GLU A 265 -4.61 -23.74 -0.93
CA GLU A 265 -3.16 -23.78 -1.05
C GLU A 265 -2.62 -25.16 -0.63
N LEU A 266 -2.21 -25.99 -1.63
CA LEU A 266 -1.74 -27.36 -1.45
C LEU A 266 -0.57 -27.69 -2.40
N PRO A 267 0.53 -28.28 -1.86
CA PRO A 267 0.85 -28.40 -0.45
C PRO A 267 1.17 -27.02 0.16
N SER A 268 0.83 -26.79 1.43
CA SER A 268 1.13 -25.57 2.14
C SER A 268 2.00 -25.82 3.37
N VAL A 269 2.97 -24.95 3.61
CA VAL A 269 3.74 -24.94 4.87
C VAL A 269 2.94 -24.32 6.01
N TYR A 270 1.85 -23.65 5.69
CA TYR A 270 0.95 -22.99 6.62
C TYR A 270 -0.33 -23.79 6.80
N SER A 271 -0.80 -23.84 8.02
CA SER A 271 -2.15 -24.32 8.32
C SER A 271 -2.75 -23.49 9.44
N TYR A 272 -4.07 -23.43 9.49
CA TYR A 272 -4.80 -22.53 10.37
C TYR A 272 -5.88 -23.27 11.14
N ILE A 273 -6.11 -22.82 12.37
CA ILE A 273 -7.24 -23.16 13.19
C ILE A 273 -7.96 -21.86 13.48
N LEU A 274 -9.20 -21.77 13.08
CA LEU A 274 -10.05 -20.59 13.07
C LEU A 274 -11.28 -20.77 13.98
N PRO A 275 -12.12 -19.76 14.17
CA PRO A 275 -13.34 -19.87 14.98
C PRO A 275 -14.28 -21.01 14.55
N LYS A 276 -14.39 -21.26 13.27
CA LYS A 276 -15.16 -22.40 12.73
C LYS A 276 -14.65 -23.76 13.18
N ASP A 277 -13.38 -23.87 13.58
CA ASP A 277 -12.75 -25.08 14.09
C ASP A 277 -12.88 -25.20 15.62
N GLY A 278 -13.57 -24.24 16.27
CA GLY A 278 -13.85 -24.22 17.70
C GLY A 278 -12.93 -23.33 18.54
N LEU A 279 -12.01 -22.59 17.93
CA LEU A 279 -11.20 -21.57 18.62
C LEU A 279 -12.04 -20.30 18.80
N SER A 280 -11.94 -19.64 19.95
CA SER A 280 -12.56 -18.32 20.13
C SER A 280 -11.75 -17.45 21.06
N GLY A 281 -11.70 -16.15 20.73
CA GLY A 281 -10.95 -15.16 21.47
C GLY A 281 -9.45 -15.18 21.18
N GLU A 282 -8.78 -14.19 21.71
CA GLU A 282 -7.35 -13.99 21.54
C GLU A 282 -6.55 -15.10 22.23
N VAL A 283 -5.55 -15.65 21.52
CA VAL A 283 -4.65 -16.70 22.02
C VAL A 283 -3.58 -16.07 22.90
N GLN A 284 -3.50 -16.46 24.17
CA GLN A 284 -2.54 -15.92 25.14
C GLN A 284 -1.34 -16.84 25.41
N ALA A 285 -1.53 -18.15 25.32
CA ALA A 285 -0.50 -19.14 25.62
C ALA A 285 -0.67 -20.41 24.79
N ILE A 286 0.43 -21.04 24.43
CA ILE A 286 0.46 -22.32 23.71
C ILE A 286 1.48 -23.22 24.38
N ALA A 287 1.14 -24.49 24.62
CA ALA A 287 2.07 -25.47 25.17
C ALA A 287 1.72 -26.89 24.74
N ALA A 288 2.74 -27.73 24.58
CA ALA A 288 2.58 -29.16 24.37
C ALA A 288 2.61 -29.89 25.71
N PHE A 289 1.68 -30.82 25.90
CA PHE A 289 1.68 -31.73 27.06
C PHE A 289 0.98 -33.05 26.69
N ASP A 290 1.59 -34.17 27.12
CA ASP A 290 1.08 -35.51 26.87
C ASP A 290 0.73 -35.82 25.40
N GLY A 291 1.54 -35.29 24.47
CA GLY A 291 1.34 -35.47 23.01
C GLY A 291 0.21 -34.66 22.40
N GLN A 292 -0.35 -33.72 23.15
CA GLN A 292 -1.37 -32.80 22.66
C GLN A 292 -0.92 -31.34 22.80
N ILE A 293 -1.43 -30.48 21.93
CA ILE A 293 -1.24 -29.04 22.04
C ILE A 293 -2.43 -28.46 22.81
N TYR A 294 -2.11 -27.60 23.78
CA TYR A 294 -3.07 -26.82 24.54
C TYR A 294 -2.91 -25.35 24.23
N VAL A 295 -4.02 -24.65 24.14
CA VAL A 295 -4.11 -23.23 23.82
C VAL A 295 -4.92 -22.54 24.90
N GLY A 296 -4.29 -21.62 25.61
CA GLY A 296 -4.95 -20.71 26.54
C GLY A 296 -5.34 -19.42 25.80
N GLY A 297 -6.54 -18.98 25.96
CA GLY A 297 -7.06 -17.76 25.34
C GLY A 297 -7.96 -16.96 26.27
N THR A 298 -8.45 -15.84 25.78
CA THR A 298 -9.37 -14.95 26.52
C THR A 298 -10.68 -15.62 26.87
N ASN A 299 -11.11 -16.63 26.08
CA ASN A 299 -12.38 -17.35 26.28
C ASN A 299 -12.20 -18.74 26.91
N GLY A 300 -11.02 -19.08 27.43
CA GLY A 300 -10.76 -20.33 28.15
C GLY A 300 -9.56 -21.09 27.66
N LEU A 301 -9.56 -22.40 28.01
CA LEU A 301 -8.49 -23.34 27.64
C LEU A 301 -9.03 -24.32 26.60
N TYR A 302 -8.22 -24.57 25.61
CA TYR A 302 -8.53 -25.47 24.49
C TYR A 302 -7.47 -26.56 24.37
N SER A 303 -7.89 -27.75 23.97
CA SER A 303 -7.00 -28.83 23.51
C SER A 303 -7.15 -29.05 22.02
N ILE A 304 -6.05 -29.19 21.32
CA ILE A 304 -6.05 -29.50 19.89
C ILE A 304 -5.84 -31.00 19.71
N SER A 305 -6.84 -31.64 19.18
CA SER A 305 -6.83 -33.08 18.86
C SER A 305 -7.47 -33.27 17.49
N ALA A 306 -6.79 -34.04 16.64
CA ALA A 306 -7.30 -34.39 15.30
C ALA A 306 -7.84 -33.16 14.52
N ARG A 307 -7.17 -32.02 14.62
CA ARG A 307 -7.46 -30.74 13.92
C ARG A 307 -8.72 -30.01 14.39
N ARG A 308 -9.29 -30.41 15.49
CA ARG A 308 -10.38 -29.71 16.15
C ARG A 308 -9.91 -29.09 17.43
N CYS A 309 -10.30 -27.87 17.63
CA CYS A 309 -10.09 -27.17 18.87
C CYS A 309 -11.24 -27.49 19.82
N LYS A 310 -10.95 -28.28 20.86
CA LYS A 310 -11.94 -28.64 21.86
C LYS A 310 -11.74 -27.78 23.09
N ARG A 311 -12.75 -27.00 23.43
CA ARG A 311 -12.77 -26.22 24.68
C ARG A 311 -12.87 -27.17 25.89
N LEU A 312 -12.04 -26.95 26.88
CA LEU A 312 -12.14 -27.59 28.19
C LEU A 312 -13.12 -26.81 29.04
N VAL A 313 -14.31 -27.40 29.30
CA VAL A 313 -15.45 -26.71 29.92
C VAL A 313 -15.15 -26.23 31.34
N GLU A 314 -14.23 -26.90 32.02
CA GLU A 314 -13.80 -26.58 33.39
C GLU A 314 -13.03 -25.25 33.47
N VAL A 315 -12.41 -24.79 32.34
CA VAL A 315 -11.65 -23.55 32.26
C VAL A 315 -12.35 -22.64 31.24
N ASN A 316 -13.27 -21.85 31.74
CA ASN A 316 -14.12 -20.94 30.92
C ASN A 316 -13.72 -19.46 31.06
N ASN A 317 -12.61 -19.20 31.67
CA ASN A 317 -12.08 -17.87 31.97
C ASN A 317 -10.78 -17.64 31.20
N ILE A 318 -10.29 -16.39 31.16
CA ILE A 318 -9.03 -16.05 30.54
C ILE A 318 -7.90 -16.95 31.07
N CYS A 319 -7.18 -17.58 30.15
CA CYS A 319 -6.00 -18.40 30.43
C CYS A 319 -4.76 -17.71 29.84
N TRP A 320 -3.98 -17.06 30.71
CA TRP A 320 -2.84 -16.25 30.28
C TRP A 320 -1.55 -17.04 30.07
N SER A 321 -1.37 -18.15 30.81
CA SER A 321 -0.11 -18.88 30.76
C SER A 321 -0.33 -20.38 30.95
N LEU A 322 0.47 -21.16 30.23
CA LEU A 322 0.51 -22.61 30.32
C LEU A 322 1.92 -23.03 30.69
N CYS A 323 2.05 -23.87 31.73
CA CYS A 323 3.34 -24.37 32.19
C CYS A 323 3.32 -25.91 32.23
N PRO A 324 3.88 -26.60 31.24
CA PRO A 324 3.98 -28.03 31.23
C PRO A 324 4.97 -28.52 32.30
N GLY A 325 4.53 -29.45 33.13
CA GLY A 325 5.34 -30.15 34.11
C GLY A 325 5.54 -31.60 33.71
N ARG A 326 6.18 -32.39 34.59
CA ARG A 326 6.52 -33.79 34.34
C ARG A 326 5.25 -34.68 34.33
N ASP A 327 4.32 -34.47 35.28
CA ASP A 327 3.14 -35.34 35.48
C ASP A 327 1.82 -34.63 35.20
N ALA A 328 1.84 -33.31 35.09
CA ALA A 328 0.69 -32.49 34.79
C ALA A 328 1.13 -31.14 34.21
N MET A 329 0.27 -30.52 33.44
CA MET A 329 0.40 -29.14 33.00
C MET A 329 -0.41 -28.24 33.92
N LEU A 330 0.10 -27.06 34.22
CA LEU A 330 -0.61 -26.02 34.95
C LEU A 330 -1.07 -24.91 34.02
N ALA A 331 -2.27 -24.42 34.23
CA ALA A 331 -2.83 -23.27 33.51
C ALA A 331 -3.11 -22.12 34.49
N ALA A 332 -2.55 -20.95 34.18
CA ALA A 332 -2.82 -19.71 34.91
C ALA A 332 -4.05 -19.02 34.35
N THR A 333 -5.05 -18.78 35.19
CA THR A 333 -6.30 -18.20 34.74
C THR A 333 -6.77 -17.08 35.68
N SER A 334 -7.75 -16.30 35.22
CA SER A 334 -8.37 -15.24 36.01
C SER A 334 -9.13 -15.80 37.27
N SER A 335 -9.44 -17.09 37.27
CA SER A 335 -10.11 -17.70 38.41
C SER A 335 -9.20 -18.59 39.27
N GLY A 336 -7.91 -18.72 38.91
CA GLY A 336 -6.96 -19.50 39.65
C GLY A 336 -6.08 -20.40 38.78
N ILE A 337 -5.34 -21.29 39.41
CA ILE A 337 -4.49 -22.27 38.78
C ILE A 337 -5.28 -23.57 38.57
N TYR A 338 -5.28 -24.06 37.34
CA TYR A 338 -5.84 -25.36 36.99
C TYR A 338 -4.74 -26.32 36.66
N ARG A 339 -4.91 -27.57 37.06
CA ARG A 339 -4.04 -28.70 36.79
C ARG A 339 -4.68 -29.59 35.73
N ILE A 340 -4.00 -29.83 34.67
CA ILE A 340 -4.36 -30.76 33.60
C ILE A 340 -3.49 -32.00 33.77
N ALA A 341 -4.07 -33.11 34.19
CA ALA A 341 -3.37 -34.36 34.36
C ALA A 341 -3.12 -35.06 33.01
N ARG A 342 -2.22 -36.01 32.96
CA ARG A 342 -2.10 -36.91 31.81
C ARG A 342 -3.46 -37.55 31.53
N GLY A 343 -3.84 -37.62 30.24
CA GLY A 343 -5.17 -38.07 29.86
C GLY A 343 -6.26 -36.98 29.91
N GLY A 344 -5.90 -35.73 30.23
CA GLY A 344 -6.77 -34.57 30.04
C GLY A 344 -7.74 -34.23 31.18
N ALA A 345 -7.69 -34.93 32.32
CA ALA A 345 -8.52 -34.55 33.48
C ALA A 345 -8.10 -33.21 34.08
N VAL A 346 -9.06 -32.30 34.25
CA VAL A 346 -8.86 -30.92 34.73
C VAL A 346 -9.30 -30.80 36.17
N SER A 347 -8.49 -30.17 37.00
CA SER A 347 -8.84 -29.85 38.40
C SER A 347 -8.33 -28.46 38.76
N ARG A 348 -9.13 -27.72 39.50
CA ARG A 348 -8.77 -26.40 40.02
C ARG A 348 -7.94 -26.56 41.28
N MET A 349 -6.78 -25.92 41.33
CA MET A 349 -5.84 -26.02 42.47
C MET A 349 -5.92 -24.82 43.41
N THR A 350 -6.13 -23.61 42.85
CA THR A 350 -6.23 -22.37 43.62
C THR A 350 -7.43 -21.53 43.16
N SER A 351 -7.81 -20.54 43.93
CA SER A 351 -8.86 -19.56 43.59
C SER A 351 -8.31 -18.16 43.28
N HIS A 352 -7.01 -17.94 43.43
CA HIS A 352 -6.36 -16.66 43.20
C HIS A 352 -6.04 -16.48 41.70
N SER A 353 -6.51 -15.34 41.15
CA SER A 353 -6.19 -14.97 39.78
C SER A 353 -4.68 -15.04 39.57
N THR A 354 -4.26 -15.73 38.52
CA THR A 354 -2.85 -16.00 38.25
C THR A 354 -2.57 -15.68 36.78
N THR A 355 -1.56 -14.87 36.53
CA THR A 355 -1.19 -14.38 35.17
C THR A 355 0.02 -15.10 34.58
N ALA A 356 0.94 -15.59 35.41
CA ALA A 356 2.15 -16.26 34.99
C ALA A 356 2.47 -17.45 35.89
N LEU A 357 3.10 -18.49 35.35
CA LEU A 357 3.52 -19.69 36.07
C LEU A 357 4.92 -20.11 35.70
N LEU A 358 5.64 -20.65 36.67
CA LEU A 358 6.88 -21.38 36.48
C LEU A 358 6.92 -22.57 37.43
N ILE A 359 7.09 -23.80 36.93
CA ILE A 359 7.35 -25.00 37.69
C ILE A 359 8.87 -25.18 37.87
N ASP A 360 9.32 -25.31 39.08
CA ASP A 360 10.71 -25.48 39.45
C ASP A 360 10.86 -26.55 40.50
N GLY A 361 11.13 -27.77 40.07
CA GLY A 361 11.12 -28.94 40.94
C GLY A 361 9.78 -29.16 41.63
N ASP A 362 9.75 -29.11 42.94
CA ASP A 362 8.54 -29.24 43.75
C ASP A 362 7.84 -27.88 44.05
N LYS A 363 8.38 -26.80 43.48
CA LYS A 363 7.82 -25.43 43.67
C LYS A 363 7.14 -24.94 42.42
N VAL A 364 6.04 -24.24 42.60
CA VAL A 364 5.29 -23.54 41.56
C VAL A 364 5.26 -22.07 41.89
N TYR A 365 5.91 -21.25 41.08
CA TYR A 365 5.89 -19.81 41.20
C TYR A 365 4.70 -19.29 40.37
N ALA A 366 3.88 -18.45 40.99
CA ALA A 366 2.66 -17.90 40.42
C ALA A 366 2.66 -16.38 40.53
N GLY A 367 2.46 -15.69 39.40
CA GLY A 367 2.23 -14.26 39.35
C GLY A 367 0.75 -13.98 39.70
N GLU A 368 0.51 -13.39 40.82
CA GLU A 368 -0.81 -12.99 41.32
C GLU A 368 -0.97 -11.46 41.28
N PRO A 369 -2.19 -10.92 41.46
CA PRO A 369 -2.40 -9.45 41.36
C PRO A 369 -1.50 -8.63 42.29
N GLU A 370 -1.21 -9.13 43.49
CA GLU A 370 -0.44 -8.41 44.51
C GLU A 370 1.05 -8.68 44.49
N GLY A 371 1.49 -9.74 43.76
CA GLY A 371 2.89 -10.13 43.74
C GLY A 371 3.09 -11.54 43.20
N VAL A 372 4.27 -12.09 43.45
CA VAL A 372 4.62 -13.49 43.16
C VAL A 372 4.53 -14.34 44.39
N CYS A 373 3.76 -15.41 44.27
CA CYS A 373 3.62 -16.42 45.28
C CYS A 373 4.28 -17.72 44.86
N VAL A 374 4.77 -18.49 45.81
CA VAL A 374 5.28 -19.85 45.59
C VAL A 374 4.36 -20.84 46.31
N TYR A 375 3.98 -21.86 45.59
CA TYR A 375 3.24 -23.01 46.10
C TYR A 375 4.13 -24.24 46.11
N GLN A 376 3.90 -25.13 47.05
CA GLN A 376 4.41 -26.50 46.91
C GLN A 376 3.60 -27.25 45.86
N SER A 377 4.14 -28.35 45.32
CA SER A 377 3.51 -29.14 44.27
C SER A 377 2.08 -29.64 44.57
N ASP A 378 1.72 -29.76 45.87
CA ASP A 378 0.39 -30.12 46.36
C ASP A 378 -0.56 -28.94 46.57
N PHE A 379 -0.09 -27.72 46.34
CA PHE A 379 -0.83 -26.44 46.50
C PHE A 379 -1.39 -26.19 47.90
N ARG A 380 -0.95 -26.92 48.93
CA ARG A 380 -1.41 -26.77 50.33
C ARG A 380 -0.74 -25.61 51.06
N GLN A 381 0.50 -25.29 50.62
CA GLN A 381 1.27 -24.20 51.25
C GLN A 381 1.46 -23.09 50.20
N ARG A 382 1.18 -21.85 50.58
CA ARG A 382 1.41 -20.65 49.83
C ARG A 382 2.34 -19.73 50.59
N SER A 383 3.38 -19.22 49.93
CA SER A 383 4.29 -18.22 50.49
C SER A 383 4.47 -17.11 49.48
N GLU A 384 4.58 -15.92 49.98
CA GLU A 384 4.83 -14.74 49.13
C GLU A 384 6.33 -14.60 48.88
N VAL A 385 6.74 -14.31 47.64
CA VAL A 385 8.12 -14.16 47.24
C VAL A 385 8.50 -12.69 47.04
N ASN A 386 7.62 -11.92 46.47
CA ASN A 386 7.79 -10.47 46.25
C ASN A 386 6.44 -9.80 46.03
N HIS A 387 6.42 -8.45 46.13
CA HIS A 387 5.24 -7.60 45.92
C HIS A 387 5.23 -6.95 44.54
N LEU A 388 5.83 -7.54 43.52
CA LEU A 388 5.74 -7.03 42.14
C LEU A 388 4.34 -7.35 41.60
N PRO A 389 3.46 -6.36 41.44
CA PRO A 389 2.05 -6.62 41.07
C PRO A 389 1.92 -7.00 39.61
N LEU A 390 0.92 -7.82 39.29
CA LEU A 390 0.51 -8.18 37.92
C LEU A 390 1.67 -8.72 37.07
N VAL A 391 2.37 -9.74 37.58
CA VAL A 391 3.50 -10.35 36.90
C VAL A 391 3.04 -11.15 35.68
N THR A 392 3.50 -10.77 34.52
CA THR A 392 3.16 -11.39 33.22
C THR A 392 4.19 -12.42 32.75
N ALA A 393 5.40 -12.41 33.30
CA ALA A 393 6.42 -13.41 32.99
C ALA A 393 7.26 -13.78 34.22
N ILE A 394 7.46 -15.06 34.38
CA ILE A 394 8.37 -15.65 35.36
C ILE A 394 9.33 -16.57 34.61
N ARG A 395 10.65 -16.34 34.69
CA ARG A 395 11.66 -17.12 33.96
C ARG A 395 12.87 -17.36 34.83
N ARG A 396 13.72 -18.34 34.45
CA ARG A 396 15.08 -18.49 34.96
C ARG A 396 16.07 -17.90 33.95
N ASN A 397 17.08 -17.23 34.49
CA ASN A 397 18.24 -16.83 33.71
C ASN A 397 19.25 -18.00 33.53
N ALA A 398 20.30 -17.74 32.77
CA ALA A 398 21.33 -18.76 32.51
C ALA A 398 22.10 -19.19 33.79
N GLN A 399 22.09 -18.39 34.85
CA GLN A 399 22.72 -18.65 36.15
C GLN A 399 21.78 -19.45 37.09
N GLY A 400 20.53 -19.61 36.72
CA GLY A 400 19.52 -20.32 37.51
C GLY A 400 18.68 -19.39 38.41
N ASP A 401 18.92 -18.07 38.41
CA ASP A 401 18.16 -17.13 39.23
C ASP A 401 16.80 -16.83 38.59
N LEU A 402 15.85 -16.50 39.45
CA LEU A 402 14.50 -16.12 39.01
C LEU A 402 14.43 -14.65 38.53
N TRP A 403 13.78 -14.48 37.41
CA TRP A 403 13.46 -13.18 36.85
C TRP A 403 11.95 -13.03 36.68
N PHE A 404 11.45 -11.86 37.00
CA PHE A 404 10.05 -11.51 36.97
C PHE A 404 9.86 -10.24 36.15
N LYS A 405 8.77 -10.18 35.39
CA LYS A 405 8.35 -8.99 34.65
C LYS A 405 6.86 -8.78 34.86
N ASN A 406 6.46 -7.56 35.13
CA ASN A 406 5.05 -7.21 35.26
C ASN A 406 4.48 -6.56 33.99
N VAL A 407 3.17 -6.34 33.96
CA VAL A 407 2.43 -5.71 32.86
C VAL A 407 2.94 -4.30 32.54
N TYR A 408 3.49 -3.56 33.51
CA TYR A 408 4.07 -2.23 33.33
C TYR A 408 5.53 -2.23 32.86
N GLY A 409 6.06 -3.37 32.49
CA GLY A 409 7.45 -3.50 32.07
C GLY A 409 8.49 -3.48 33.20
N LYS A 410 8.06 -3.34 34.46
CA LYS A 410 8.97 -3.36 35.63
C LYS A 410 9.50 -4.80 35.82
N THR A 411 10.80 -4.91 35.99
CA THR A 411 11.47 -6.20 36.18
C THR A 411 12.11 -6.32 37.57
N LEU A 412 12.23 -7.54 38.05
CA LEU A 412 12.94 -7.92 39.29
C LEU A 412 13.81 -9.15 38.99
N GLY A 413 15.09 -9.09 39.38
CA GLY A 413 16.08 -10.10 39.04
C GLY A 413 16.88 -9.77 37.78
N THR A 414 17.88 -10.60 37.47
CA THR A 414 18.72 -10.44 36.26
C THR A 414 17.97 -10.99 35.05
N GLU A 415 17.77 -10.14 34.06
CA GLU A 415 17.01 -10.49 32.86
C GLU A 415 17.66 -11.64 32.09
N PRO A 416 16.93 -12.70 31.74
CA PRO A 416 17.45 -13.72 30.85
C PRO A 416 17.73 -13.09 29.47
N VAL A 417 18.64 -13.70 28.71
CA VAL A 417 18.89 -13.25 27.32
C VAL A 417 17.55 -13.01 26.63
N ALA A 418 17.38 -11.83 26.09
CA ALA A 418 16.11 -11.39 25.50
C ALA A 418 15.56 -12.46 24.55
N ALA A 419 14.34 -12.90 24.81
CA ALA A 419 13.63 -13.71 23.83
C ALA A 419 13.49 -12.87 22.57
N LYS A 420 13.76 -13.46 21.41
CA LYS A 420 13.51 -12.82 20.13
C LYS A 420 12.04 -12.42 20.06
N ALA A 421 11.75 -11.33 19.36
CA ALA A 421 10.37 -10.94 19.12
C ALA A 421 9.59 -12.08 18.42
N PRO A 422 8.28 -12.17 18.59
CA PRO A 422 7.47 -13.12 17.85
C PRO A 422 7.79 -13.04 16.35
N LEU A 423 7.86 -14.18 15.68
CA LEU A 423 8.28 -14.38 14.28
C LEU A 423 9.79 -14.24 13.99
N ASP A 424 10.62 -13.63 14.84
CA ASP A 424 12.07 -13.51 14.59
C ASP A 424 12.82 -14.86 14.64
N GLU A 425 12.19 -15.88 15.18
CA GLU A 425 12.72 -17.26 15.18
C GLU A 425 12.47 -18.00 13.88
N LEU A 426 11.51 -17.52 13.07
CA LEU A 426 11.24 -18.06 11.76
C LEU A 426 12.17 -17.40 10.71
N PRO A 427 12.56 -18.14 9.67
CA PRO A 427 13.14 -17.52 8.49
C PRO A 427 12.27 -16.41 7.96
N SER A 428 12.84 -15.29 7.54
CA SER A 428 12.08 -14.07 7.15
C SER A 428 11.06 -14.33 6.05
N HIS A 429 11.33 -15.25 5.12
CA HIS A 429 10.42 -15.62 4.04
C HIS A 429 9.19 -16.41 4.54
N LEU A 430 9.29 -17.11 5.68
CA LEU A 430 8.15 -17.77 6.33
C LEU A 430 7.42 -16.86 7.33
N ALA A 431 8.12 -15.86 7.88
CA ALA A 431 7.54 -14.92 8.83
C ALA A 431 6.71 -13.83 8.14
N LYS A 432 7.19 -13.30 7.01
CA LYS A 432 6.52 -12.20 6.29
C LYS A 432 5.08 -12.49 5.87
N PRO A 433 4.74 -13.68 5.34
CA PRO A 433 3.35 -13.98 4.99
C PRO A 433 2.37 -13.93 6.18
N LEU A 434 2.89 -13.98 7.40
CA LEU A 434 2.12 -13.93 8.65
C LEU A 434 2.13 -12.54 9.30
N SER A 435 2.71 -11.53 8.65
CA SER A 435 2.85 -10.16 9.20
C SER A 435 1.52 -9.47 9.51
N ASP A 436 0.42 -9.92 8.91
CA ASP A 436 -0.92 -9.40 9.17
C ASP A 436 -1.58 -10.00 10.42
N ILE A 437 -0.98 -11.03 11.00
CA ILE A 437 -1.44 -11.59 12.25
C ILE A 437 -0.85 -10.75 13.39
N ASP A 438 -1.71 -10.18 14.22
CA ASP A 438 -1.28 -9.58 15.48
C ASP A 438 -0.86 -10.69 16.44
N VAL A 439 0.45 -10.97 16.45
CA VAL A 439 1.00 -12.13 17.15
C VAL A 439 1.11 -11.87 18.64
N THR A 440 0.29 -12.56 19.41
CA THR A 440 0.27 -12.48 20.88
C THR A 440 1.23 -13.45 21.52
N THR A 441 1.38 -14.64 20.94
CA THR A 441 2.24 -15.71 21.48
C THR A 441 2.74 -16.64 20.38
N GLN A 442 3.88 -17.30 20.66
CA GLN A 442 4.39 -18.37 19.80
C GLN A 442 4.91 -19.55 20.62
N TYR A 443 4.87 -20.72 20.02
CA TYR A 443 5.39 -21.95 20.61
C TYR A 443 5.98 -22.83 19.54
N ARG A 444 7.19 -23.38 19.79
CA ARG A 444 7.88 -24.27 18.85
C ARG A 444 7.86 -25.71 19.37
N ASP A 445 7.38 -26.62 18.53
CA ASP A 445 7.39 -28.05 18.77
C ASP A 445 8.10 -28.79 17.62
N GLY A 446 9.36 -29.04 17.79
CA GLY A 446 10.21 -29.63 16.74
C GLY A 446 10.27 -28.80 15.49
N ARG A 447 9.69 -29.31 14.39
CA ARG A 447 9.61 -28.61 13.10
C ARG A 447 8.39 -27.68 12.98
N LEU A 448 7.43 -27.80 13.88
CA LEU A 448 6.21 -26.99 13.88
C LEU A 448 6.42 -25.76 14.76
N THR A 449 6.04 -24.60 14.21
CA THR A 449 5.92 -23.35 14.96
C THR A 449 4.46 -22.94 15.01
N TRP A 450 3.95 -22.83 16.22
CA TRP A 450 2.58 -22.42 16.51
C TRP A 450 2.55 -20.94 16.82
N ILE A 451 1.66 -20.18 16.20
CA ILE A 451 1.57 -18.73 16.29
C ILE A 451 0.13 -18.38 16.63
N GLY A 452 -0.06 -17.78 17.81
CA GLY A 452 -1.36 -17.34 18.31
C GLY A 452 -1.58 -15.86 18.03
N GLY A 453 -2.80 -15.53 17.62
CA GLY A 453 -3.30 -14.17 17.44
C GLY A 453 -4.75 -14.04 17.89
N ASP A 454 -5.41 -12.98 17.44
CA ASP A 454 -6.83 -12.77 17.76
C ASP A 454 -7.69 -13.70 16.89
N GLU A 455 -8.40 -14.62 17.53
CA GLU A 455 -9.24 -15.66 16.90
C GLU A 455 -8.53 -16.53 15.83
N ILE A 456 -7.21 -16.59 15.87
CA ILE A 456 -6.41 -17.35 14.90
C ILE A 456 -5.26 -18.09 15.57
N LEU A 457 -5.03 -19.31 15.14
CA LEU A 457 -3.85 -20.08 15.46
C LEU A 457 -3.24 -20.59 14.15
N ALA A 458 -2.13 -20.00 13.76
CA ALA A 458 -1.37 -20.43 12.59
C ALA A 458 -0.29 -21.44 12.99
N VAL A 459 -0.07 -22.43 12.14
CA VAL A 459 0.96 -23.44 12.32
C VAL A 459 1.86 -23.45 11.09
N VAL A 460 3.15 -23.28 11.30
CA VAL A 460 4.17 -23.28 10.25
C VAL A 460 5.02 -24.55 10.37
N ASP A 461 5.02 -25.36 9.31
CA ASP A 461 5.88 -26.55 9.22
C ASP A 461 7.22 -26.19 8.56
N THR A 462 8.23 -25.88 9.35
CA THR A 462 9.58 -25.54 8.89
C THR A 462 10.34 -26.72 8.29
N GLY A 463 9.82 -27.93 8.40
CA GLY A 463 10.43 -29.16 7.83
C GLY A 463 9.96 -29.47 6.41
N GLN A 464 8.93 -28.85 5.93
CA GLN A 464 8.55 -28.94 4.53
C GLN A 464 9.55 -28.11 3.71
N LYS A 465 10.16 -28.73 2.71
CA LYS A 465 10.96 -27.98 1.74
C LYS A 465 10.01 -27.00 1.06
N GLU A 466 10.28 -25.73 1.29
CA GLU A 466 9.58 -24.66 0.62
C GLU A 466 9.50 -24.99 -0.86
N LEU A 467 8.33 -24.82 -1.44
CA LEU A 467 8.14 -25.00 -2.85
C LEU A 467 9.09 -24.04 -3.57
N ALA A 468 10.16 -24.59 -4.12
CA ALA A 468 11.10 -23.88 -5.01
C ALA A 468 10.38 -23.19 -6.20
N ARG A 469 9.08 -23.38 -6.32
CA ARG A 469 8.16 -22.92 -7.34
C ARG A 469 7.77 -21.44 -7.23
N LEU A 470 7.85 -20.84 -6.03
CA LEU A 470 7.61 -19.39 -5.89
C LEU A 470 8.66 -18.56 -6.65
N THR A 471 9.84 -19.14 -6.90
CA THR A 471 10.90 -18.44 -7.63
C THR A 471 10.65 -18.35 -9.15
N ASP A 472 9.86 -19.25 -9.71
CA ASP A 472 9.59 -19.28 -11.16
C ASP A 472 8.41 -18.40 -11.59
N CYS A 473 7.61 -17.89 -10.63
CA CYS A 473 6.37 -17.15 -10.90
C CYS A 473 6.49 -15.66 -10.56
N ARG A 474 7.56 -15.00 -11.00
CA ARG A 474 7.79 -13.56 -10.75
C ARG A 474 7.21 -12.66 -11.85
N THR A 475 6.55 -13.24 -12.84
CA THR A 475 6.02 -12.50 -13.98
C THR A 475 4.71 -11.81 -13.64
N ILE A 476 4.68 -10.50 -13.85
CA ILE A 476 3.44 -9.71 -13.81
C ILE A 476 2.89 -9.64 -15.24
N ARG A 477 1.60 -9.86 -15.36
CA ARG A 477 0.86 -9.64 -16.61
C ARG A 477 -0.17 -8.54 -16.47
N PHE A 478 -0.29 -7.72 -17.50
CA PHE A 478 -1.45 -6.85 -17.64
C PHE A 478 -2.66 -7.71 -18.02
N ARG A 479 -3.69 -7.67 -17.20
CA ARG A 479 -4.88 -8.51 -17.31
C ARG A 479 -6.02 -7.82 -18.06
N SER A 480 -6.07 -6.51 -18.04
CA SER A 480 -6.93 -5.71 -18.90
C SER A 480 -6.46 -4.27 -18.98
N VAL A 481 -6.78 -3.64 -20.08
CA VAL A 481 -6.71 -2.19 -20.25
C VAL A 481 -8.05 -1.75 -20.81
N THR A 482 -8.76 -0.92 -20.05
CA THR A 482 -10.05 -0.38 -20.46
C THR A 482 -10.01 1.14 -20.51
N MET A 483 -10.85 1.71 -21.38
CA MET A 483 -11.01 3.13 -21.57
C MET A 483 -12.49 3.47 -21.34
N ASP A 484 -12.76 4.54 -20.56
CA ASP A 484 -14.10 5.09 -20.28
C ASP A 484 -15.10 4.05 -19.73
N GLY A 485 -14.59 3.06 -18.97
CA GLY A 485 -15.35 2.02 -18.30
C GLY A 485 -15.63 0.79 -19.17
N ASP A 486 -16.03 0.94 -20.41
CA ASP A 486 -16.55 -0.19 -21.23
C ASP A 486 -15.72 -0.53 -22.46
N SER A 487 -14.90 0.40 -22.95
CA SER A 487 -14.09 0.16 -24.15
C SER A 487 -12.83 -0.62 -23.80
N VAL A 488 -12.73 -1.88 -24.26
CA VAL A 488 -11.58 -2.74 -24.01
C VAL A 488 -10.48 -2.51 -25.03
N LEU A 489 -9.39 -1.92 -24.61
CA LEU A 489 -8.15 -1.75 -25.40
C LEU A 489 -7.34 -3.03 -25.44
N TRP A 490 -7.28 -3.75 -24.30
CA TRP A 490 -6.64 -5.05 -24.15
C TRP A 490 -7.42 -5.92 -23.18
N GLY A 491 -7.81 -7.10 -23.61
CA GLY A 491 -8.65 -8.03 -22.84
C GLY A 491 -7.88 -9.06 -22.01
N GLY A 492 -6.55 -9.03 -22.02
CA GLY A 492 -5.71 -9.88 -21.16
C GLY A 492 -5.25 -11.21 -21.75
N PHE A 493 -5.71 -11.60 -22.94
CA PHE A 493 -5.36 -12.88 -23.56
C PHE A 493 -4.30 -12.77 -24.65
N GLY A 494 -3.30 -13.65 -24.58
CA GLY A 494 -2.17 -13.70 -25.48
C GLY A 494 -1.06 -12.72 -25.08
N GLU A 495 -0.15 -12.44 -26.00
CA GLU A 495 0.92 -11.47 -25.77
C GLU A 495 0.36 -10.05 -25.85
N MET A 496 0.57 -9.27 -24.82
CA MET A 496 0.21 -7.86 -24.83
C MET A 496 1.07 -7.13 -25.87
N PRO A 497 0.48 -6.30 -26.74
CA PRO A 497 1.27 -5.50 -27.65
C PRO A 497 2.19 -4.57 -26.84
N ALA A 498 3.46 -4.47 -27.26
CA ALA A 498 4.47 -3.64 -26.59
C ALA A 498 4.01 -2.17 -26.48
N THR A 499 3.20 -1.72 -27.43
CA THR A 499 2.56 -0.40 -27.47
C THR A 499 1.07 -0.53 -27.73
N LEU A 500 0.25 0.11 -26.89
CA LEU A 500 -1.19 0.20 -27.11
C LEU A 500 -1.51 1.13 -28.31
N PRO A 501 -2.69 0.99 -28.93
CA PRO A 501 -3.15 1.93 -29.94
C PRO A 501 -3.11 3.37 -29.43
N ARG A 502 -2.85 4.33 -30.32
CA ARG A 502 -2.91 5.75 -29.95
C ARG A 502 -4.32 6.14 -29.56
N LEU A 503 -4.45 6.66 -28.36
CA LEU A 503 -5.71 7.06 -27.78
C LEU A 503 -6.11 8.47 -28.24
N GLY A 504 -7.41 8.74 -28.32
CA GLY A 504 -7.92 10.08 -28.64
C GLY A 504 -7.55 11.11 -27.59
N SER A 505 -7.66 12.38 -27.94
CA SER A 505 -7.32 13.49 -27.02
C SER A 505 -8.46 13.85 -26.05
N ASP A 506 -9.65 13.32 -26.28
CA ASP A 506 -10.85 13.71 -25.57
C ASP A 506 -11.20 12.57 -24.59
N GLU A 507 -11.00 12.84 -23.31
CA GLU A 507 -11.42 11.99 -22.19
C GLU A 507 -10.75 10.61 -22.13
N CYS A 508 -9.53 10.55 -21.68
CA CYS A 508 -8.88 9.27 -21.42
C CYS A 508 -8.96 8.89 -19.95
N HIS A 509 -10.08 8.30 -19.54
CA HIS A 509 -10.15 7.54 -18.30
C HIS A 509 -9.62 6.13 -18.59
N LEU A 510 -8.38 5.87 -18.22
CA LEU A 510 -7.70 4.60 -18.44
C LEU A 510 -7.60 3.81 -17.15
N LYS A 511 -8.01 2.55 -17.22
CA LYS A 511 -7.83 1.59 -16.15
C LYS A 511 -6.97 0.43 -16.63
N PHE A 512 -5.87 0.21 -15.94
CA PHE A 512 -4.98 -0.95 -16.14
C PHE A 512 -5.19 -1.92 -14.99
N SER A 513 -5.54 -3.16 -15.29
CA SER A 513 -5.56 -4.25 -14.33
C SER A 513 -4.36 -5.16 -14.57
N TYR A 514 -3.74 -5.60 -13.50
CA TYR A 514 -2.53 -6.41 -13.54
C TYR A 514 -2.52 -7.41 -12.40
N ALA A 515 -1.85 -8.53 -12.59
CA ALA A 515 -1.67 -9.53 -11.56
C ALA A 515 -0.39 -10.34 -11.83
N LEU A 516 0.14 -10.96 -10.78
CA LEU A 516 1.09 -12.06 -10.91
C LEU A 516 0.41 -13.29 -11.54
N ASP A 517 1.15 -14.08 -12.30
CA ASP A 517 0.65 -15.36 -12.81
C ASP A 517 0.26 -16.32 -11.69
N TYR A 518 0.92 -16.20 -10.56
CA TYR A 518 0.61 -16.90 -9.32
C TYR A 518 0.66 -15.94 -8.13
N ALA A 519 -0.30 -16.06 -7.23
CA ALA A 519 -0.29 -15.43 -5.92
C ALA A 519 -0.72 -16.47 -4.88
N PRO A 520 0.07 -16.71 -3.83
CA PRO A 520 -0.32 -17.60 -2.73
C PRO A 520 -1.54 -17.02 -2.02
N LEU A 521 -2.33 -17.88 -1.39
CA LEU A 521 -3.46 -17.44 -0.55
C LEU A 521 -2.97 -16.93 0.81
N THR A 522 -1.83 -17.41 1.26
CA THR A 522 -1.21 -17.02 2.53
C THR A 522 -0.37 -15.75 2.34
N GLY A 523 -0.64 -14.75 3.15
CA GLY A 523 0.01 -13.44 3.09
C GLY A 523 -0.50 -12.57 1.95
N LYS A 524 0.02 -11.35 1.89
CA LYS A 524 -0.42 -10.34 0.92
C LYS A 524 0.59 -10.14 -0.18
N THR A 525 0.10 -10.09 -1.40
CA THR A 525 0.88 -9.60 -2.54
C THR A 525 0.62 -8.11 -2.69
N LEU A 526 1.69 -7.32 -2.68
CA LEU A 526 1.61 -5.88 -2.81
C LEU A 526 2.12 -5.46 -4.19
N TYR A 527 1.51 -4.44 -4.74
CA TYR A 527 1.86 -3.88 -6.03
C TYR A 527 2.23 -2.42 -5.89
N ARG A 528 3.14 -1.96 -6.75
CA ARG A 528 3.45 -0.55 -6.95
C ARG A 528 3.58 -0.25 -8.43
N TYR A 529 3.31 0.98 -8.79
CA TYR A 529 3.42 1.44 -10.16
C TYR A 529 4.20 2.75 -10.25
N ARG A 530 4.69 3.04 -11.42
CA ARG A 530 5.20 4.37 -11.79
C ARG A 530 4.84 4.67 -13.22
N LEU A 531 4.62 5.94 -13.50
CA LEU A 531 4.39 6.45 -14.84
C LEU A 531 5.69 7.14 -15.31
N ASN A 532 6.17 6.76 -16.48
CA ASN A 532 7.46 7.24 -17.01
C ASN A 532 8.63 7.01 -16.02
N HIS A 533 9.36 8.09 -15.71
CA HIS A 533 10.50 8.09 -14.78
C HIS A 533 10.14 8.64 -13.41
N ASP A 534 8.85 8.79 -13.12
CA ASP A 534 8.39 9.25 -11.81
C ASP A 534 8.79 8.31 -10.67
N ARG A 535 8.61 8.77 -9.44
CA ARG A 535 8.82 7.93 -8.26
C ARG A 535 7.78 6.81 -8.24
N TRP A 536 8.19 5.65 -7.71
CA TRP A 536 7.26 4.57 -7.44
C TRP A 536 6.16 5.02 -6.48
N SER A 537 4.94 4.57 -6.73
CA SER A 537 3.85 4.70 -5.77
C SER A 537 4.16 3.95 -4.46
N ALA A 538 3.40 4.22 -3.41
CA ALA A 538 3.40 3.36 -2.24
C ALA A 538 2.94 1.95 -2.61
N TRP A 539 3.37 0.96 -1.82
CA TRP A 539 2.89 -0.41 -1.94
C TRP A 539 1.41 -0.51 -1.58
N SER A 540 0.62 -1.21 -2.38
CA SER A 540 -0.83 -1.40 -2.20
C SER A 540 -1.24 -2.80 -2.64
N GLU A 541 -2.31 -3.33 -2.07
CA GLU A 541 -2.94 -4.58 -2.51
C GLU A 541 -3.74 -4.43 -3.82
N ASN A 542 -3.91 -3.20 -4.30
CA ASN A 542 -4.70 -2.93 -5.50
C ASN A 542 -4.05 -3.53 -6.74
N GLN A 543 -4.81 -4.33 -7.46
CA GLN A 543 -4.45 -4.97 -8.72
C GLN A 543 -4.88 -4.14 -9.94
N SER A 544 -5.20 -2.87 -9.73
CA SER A 544 -5.51 -1.94 -10.82
C SER A 544 -5.04 -0.54 -10.49
N VAL A 545 -4.75 0.22 -11.53
CA VAL A 545 -4.49 1.65 -11.46
C VAL A 545 -5.38 2.37 -12.47
N GLU A 546 -5.95 3.46 -12.02
CA GLU A 546 -6.85 4.30 -12.82
C GLU A 546 -6.25 5.69 -13.02
N PHE A 547 -6.28 6.16 -14.25
CA PHE A 547 -5.89 7.51 -14.63
C PHE A 547 -7.11 8.22 -15.18
N LEU A 548 -7.69 9.13 -14.39
CA LEU A 548 -8.93 9.85 -14.73
C LEU A 548 -8.72 10.88 -15.83
N SER A 549 -7.50 11.41 -15.94
CA SER A 549 -7.15 12.41 -16.95
C SER A 549 -5.63 12.45 -17.11
N LEU A 550 -5.15 12.10 -18.27
CA LEU A 550 -3.76 12.24 -18.65
C LEU A 550 -3.62 13.25 -19.77
N SER A 551 -2.59 14.07 -19.69
CA SER A 551 -2.25 15.00 -20.76
C SER A 551 -1.87 14.27 -22.04
N TYR A 552 -1.91 14.93 -23.18
CA TYR A 552 -1.38 14.38 -24.42
C TYR A 552 0.13 14.14 -24.32
N GLY A 553 0.60 13.04 -24.87
CA GLY A 553 2.02 12.64 -24.79
C GLY A 553 2.19 11.13 -24.85
N ALA A 554 3.44 10.70 -24.75
CA ALA A 554 3.82 9.30 -24.65
C ALA A 554 4.06 8.95 -23.17
N TYR A 555 3.62 7.77 -22.76
CA TYR A 555 3.69 7.27 -21.41
C TYR A 555 4.19 5.83 -21.39
N THR A 556 4.98 5.52 -20.39
CA THR A 556 5.36 4.14 -20.02
C THR A 556 4.86 3.87 -18.62
N LEU A 557 3.90 2.97 -18.49
CA LEU A 557 3.45 2.48 -17.19
C LEU A 557 4.29 1.25 -16.81
N SER A 558 4.96 1.32 -15.67
CA SER A 558 5.74 0.21 -15.10
C SER A 558 5.09 -0.27 -13.81
N ILE A 559 4.95 -1.58 -13.67
CA ILE A 559 4.37 -2.25 -12.50
C ILE A 559 5.40 -3.18 -11.89
N GLN A 560 5.46 -3.24 -10.57
CA GLN A 560 6.25 -4.21 -9.81
C GLN A 560 5.45 -4.74 -8.65
N ALA A 561 5.56 -6.03 -8.37
CA ALA A 561 4.94 -6.68 -7.23
C ALA A 561 5.97 -7.05 -6.17
N GLN A 562 5.53 -7.11 -4.94
CA GLN A 562 6.21 -7.74 -3.83
C GLN A 562 5.39 -8.94 -3.38
N LEU A 563 5.99 -10.12 -3.47
CA LEU A 563 5.36 -11.37 -3.06
C LEU A 563 5.21 -11.39 -1.53
N ALA A 564 4.34 -12.26 -1.03
CA ALA A 564 4.11 -12.43 0.40
C ALA A 564 5.40 -12.73 1.21
N ASN A 565 6.36 -13.46 0.63
CA ASN A 565 7.68 -13.73 1.24
C ASN A 565 8.62 -12.51 1.23
N GLY A 566 8.21 -11.40 0.59
CA GLY A 566 8.96 -10.15 0.47
C GLY A 566 9.90 -10.06 -0.72
N GLU A 567 9.96 -11.08 -1.57
CA GLU A 567 10.70 -11.00 -2.83
C GLU A 567 10.02 -10.06 -3.82
N LEU A 568 10.80 -9.48 -4.73
CA LEU A 568 10.29 -8.59 -5.77
C LEU A 568 10.13 -9.35 -7.08
N SER A 569 9.05 -9.05 -7.78
CA SER A 569 8.82 -9.51 -9.16
C SER A 569 9.72 -8.79 -10.16
N ASP A 570 9.77 -9.29 -11.38
CA ASP A 570 10.22 -8.53 -12.53
C ASP A 570 9.32 -7.32 -12.77
N VAL A 571 9.83 -6.31 -13.45
CA VAL A 571 9.06 -5.10 -13.79
C VAL A 571 8.35 -5.34 -15.12
N ALA A 572 7.03 -5.32 -15.10
CA ALA A 572 6.23 -5.31 -16.33
C ALA A 572 5.99 -3.86 -16.76
N SER A 573 6.17 -3.58 -18.05
CA SER A 573 5.97 -2.25 -18.60
C SER A 573 5.13 -2.28 -19.87
N VAL A 574 4.32 -1.24 -20.08
CA VAL A 574 3.53 -1.03 -21.27
C VAL A 574 3.62 0.43 -21.72
N ASP A 575 3.83 0.61 -23.03
CA ASP A 575 3.87 1.93 -23.62
C ASP A 575 2.52 2.28 -24.24
N PHE A 576 2.08 3.51 -24.02
CA PHE A 576 0.89 4.05 -24.64
C PHE A 576 1.04 5.54 -24.92
N ALA A 577 0.23 6.07 -25.83
CA ALA A 577 0.31 7.48 -26.19
C ALA A 577 -1.09 8.08 -26.34
N ILE A 578 -1.28 9.26 -25.77
CA ILE A 578 -2.47 10.07 -25.93
C ILE A 578 -2.20 11.08 -27.04
N ALA A 579 -3.04 11.06 -28.05
CA ALA A 579 -2.89 11.94 -29.21
C ALA A 579 -3.09 13.42 -28.83
N TYR A 580 -2.39 14.28 -29.49
CA TYR A 580 -2.65 15.72 -29.38
C TYR A 580 -4.08 16.05 -29.81
N PRO A 581 -4.77 16.98 -29.10
CA PRO A 581 -6.06 17.49 -29.54
C PRO A 581 -6.00 17.94 -31.01
N LEU A 582 -7.11 17.78 -31.71
CA LEU A 582 -7.18 18.08 -33.15
C LEU A 582 -6.64 19.48 -33.46
N LEU A 583 -6.91 20.41 -32.55
CA LEU A 583 -6.48 21.83 -32.69
C LEU A 583 -4.94 22.00 -32.46
N MET A 584 -4.27 21.08 -31.79
CA MET A 584 -2.81 21.15 -31.53
C MET A 584 -1.99 20.27 -32.47
N ARG A 585 -2.63 19.53 -33.40
CA ARG A 585 -1.89 18.70 -34.35
C ARG A 585 -1.10 19.57 -35.31
N TRP A 586 0.07 19.10 -35.72
CA TRP A 586 1.02 19.85 -36.54
C TRP A 586 0.40 20.52 -37.78
N TYR A 587 -0.54 19.83 -38.45
CA TYR A 587 -1.23 20.39 -39.62
C TYR A 587 -2.22 21.50 -39.24
N MET A 588 -2.81 21.49 -38.03
CA MET A 588 -3.62 22.59 -37.54
C MET A 588 -2.78 23.81 -37.19
N VAL A 589 -1.57 23.58 -36.62
CA VAL A 589 -0.60 24.66 -36.38
C VAL A 589 -0.22 25.31 -37.71
N VAL A 590 0.05 24.51 -38.76
CA VAL A 590 0.30 25.02 -40.09
C VAL A 590 -0.92 25.79 -40.63
N LEU A 591 -2.15 25.28 -40.40
CA LEU A 591 -3.39 25.94 -40.79
C LEU A 591 -3.53 27.29 -40.05
N TYR A 592 -3.20 27.36 -38.77
CA TYR A 592 -3.19 28.62 -38.01
C TYR A 592 -2.16 29.61 -38.57
N PHE A 593 -0.96 29.16 -38.92
CA PHE A 593 0.01 30.01 -39.57
C PHE A 593 -0.49 30.51 -40.93
N ILE A 594 -1.14 29.67 -41.73
CA ILE A 594 -1.74 30.05 -43.02
C ILE A 594 -2.91 31.04 -42.78
N ALA A 595 -3.78 30.73 -41.82
CA ALA A 595 -4.91 31.60 -41.48
C ALA A 595 -4.43 32.97 -40.96
N PHE A 596 -3.37 32.95 -40.10
CA PHE A 596 -2.72 34.15 -39.57
C PHE A 596 -2.06 34.97 -40.71
N ALA A 597 -1.34 34.31 -41.59
CA ALA A 597 -0.71 34.94 -42.76
C ALA A 597 -1.79 35.53 -43.70
N TYR A 598 -2.90 34.78 -43.90
CA TYR A 598 -4.03 35.24 -44.65
C TYR A 598 -4.73 36.45 -44.00
N LEU A 599 -4.88 36.42 -42.67
CA LEU A 599 -5.42 37.55 -41.91
C LEU A 599 -4.53 38.80 -42.04
N ILE A 600 -3.20 38.62 -41.93
CA ILE A 600 -2.23 39.69 -42.17
C ILE A 600 -2.36 40.23 -43.60
N TYR A 601 -2.45 39.30 -44.58
CA TYR A 601 -2.68 39.69 -45.99
C TYR A 601 -3.98 40.49 -46.13
N LEU A 602 -5.06 40.05 -45.52
CA LEU A 602 -6.36 40.79 -45.54
C LEU A 602 -6.23 42.16 -44.85
N LEU A 603 -5.56 42.24 -43.70
CA LEU A 603 -5.29 43.47 -42.97
C LEU A 603 -4.45 44.41 -43.83
N PHE A 604 -3.40 43.85 -44.47
CA PHE A 604 -2.53 44.65 -45.38
C PHE A 604 -3.34 45.16 -46.59
N ARG A 605 -4.18 44.30 -47.18
CA ARG A 605 -5.03 44.65 -48.31
C ARG A 605 -6.09 45.68 -47.90
N PHE A 606 -6.62 45.54 -46.67
CA PHE A 606 -7.56 46.51 -46.10
C PHE A 606 -6.88 47.86 -45.83
N ARG A 607 -5.66 47.79 -45.28
CA ARG A 607 -4.85 48.98 -45.02
C ARG A 607 -4.40 49.67 -46.30
N LEU A 608 -4.03 48.91 -47.34
CA LEU A 608 -3.72 49.44 -48.64
C LEU A 608 -4.93 50.12 -49.29
N LYS A 609 -6.11 49.47 -49.21
CA LYS A 609 -7.36 50.11 -49.65
C LYS A 609 -7.73 51.35 -48.85
N LYS A 610 -7.47 51.30 -47.52
CA LYS A 610 -7.67 52.45 -46.64
C LYS A 610 -6.67 53.54 -46.89
N LEU A 611 -5.37 53.22 -47.08
CA LEU A 611 -4.31 54.15 -47.41
C LEU A 611 -4.55 54.80 -48.79
N GLN A 612 -5.12 54.07 -49.77
CA GLN A 612 -5.48 54.65 -51.04
C GLN A 612 -6.70 55.66 -50.90
N LYS A 613 -7.66 55.31 -50.01
CA LYS A 613 -8.73 56.21 -49.65
C LYS A 613 -8.28 57.40 -48.80
N ASP A 614 -7.38 57.16 -47.87
CA ASP A 614 -6.87 58.17 -46.94
C ASP A 614 -5.82 59.08 -47.62
N LYS A 615 -5.12 58.62 -48.65
CA LYS A 615 -4.23 59.42 -49.44
C LYS A 615 -5.02 60.55 -50.18
N ILE A 616 -6.21 60.20 -50.66
CA ILE A 616 -7.11 61.14 -51.29
C ILE A 616 -7.78 62.13 -50.27
N LYS A 617 -7.93 61.67 -49.01
CA LYS A 617 -8.45 62.48 -47.92
C LYS A 617 -7.37 63.30 -47.20
N LEU A 618 -6.14 62.76 -47.12
CA LEU A 618 -5.03 63.37 -46.37
C LEU A 618 -4.39 64.55 -47.06
N GLU A 619 -4.46 64.62 -48.42
CA GLU A 619 -4.06 65.74 -49.16
C GLU A 619 -4.96 67.01 -48.87
N ARG A 620 -6.09 66.74 -48.21
CA ARG A 620 -7.10 67.79 -47.85
C ARG A 620 -7.09 68.26 -46.39
N ILE A 621 -6.45 67.45 -45.50
CA ILE A 621 -6.51 67.68 -44.05
C ILE A 621 -5.13 67.92 -43.39
N VAL A 622 -4.04 67.77 -44.15
CA VAL A 622 -2.64 67.95 -43.63
C VAL A 622 -2.34 69.42 -43.31
N GLU A 623 -3.09 70.34 -43.71
CA GLU A 623 -2.82 71.77 -43.41
C GLU A 623 -3.49 72.31 -42.12
N GLU A 624 -4.37 71.55 -41.44
CA GLU A 624 -5.10 72.13 -40.30
C GLU A 624 -4.89 71.58 -38.91
N ARG A 625 -4.25 70.44 -38.72
CA ARG A 625 -4.16 69.88 -37.36
C ARG A 625 -2.87 69.07 -37.05
N THR A 626 -1.75 69.78 -37.09
CA THR A 626 -0.49 69.10 -36.67
C THR A 626 0.03 69.51 -35.27
N ALA A 627 -0.75 70.13 -34.45
CA ALA A 627 -0.25 70.69 -33.22
C ALA A 627 -0.77 70.04 -31.91
N ASP A 628 -1.97 69.45 -31.87
CA ASP A 628 -2.61 69.26 -30.53
C ASP A 628 -2.85 67.82 -30.02
N LEU A 629 -2.45 66.78 -30.66
CA LEU A 629 -2.92 65.44 -30.25
C LEU A 629 -1.83 64.39 -29.95
N ARG A 630 -0.64 64.81 -29.58
CA ARG A 630 0.44 63.85 -29.26
C ARG A 630 0.62 63.51 -27.78
N ASN A 631 0.01 64.21 -26.89
CA ASN A 631 0.32 64.08 -25.45
C ASN A 631 -0.79 63.42 -24.58
N ALA A 632 -1.95 63.17 -25.07
CA ALA A 632 -3.04 62.70 -24.19
C ALA A 632 -3.41 61.18 -24.27
N GLN A 633 -2.89 60.45 -25.23
CA GLN A 633 -3.39 59.11 -25.51
C GLN A 633 -2.54 57.96 -24.95
N GLN A 634 -1.34 58.22 -24.42
CA GLN A 634 -0.48 57.17 -23.85
C GLN A 634 -0.72 56.93 -22.36
N GLU A 635 -1.34 57.83 -21.64
CA GLU A 635 -1.54 57.71 -20.19
C GLU A 635 -2.83 56.97 -19.79
N LEU A 636 -3.85 56.96 -20.63
CA LEU A 636 -5.17 56.39 -20.29
C LEU A 636 -5.26 54.86 -20.41
N ILE A 637 -4.51 54.26 -21.32
CA ILE A 637 -4.61 52.81 -21.57
C ILE A 637 -3.82 51.97 -20.52
N ARG A 638 -2.84 52.59 -19.90
CA ARG A 638 -2.00 51.91 -18.87
C ARG A 638 -2.72 51.86 -17.53
N ASN A 639 -3.56 52.85 -17.21
CA ASN A 639 -4.24 52.94 -15.92
C ASN A 639 -5.53 52.09 -15.82
N GLU A 640 -6.21 51.86 -16.90
CA GLU A 640 -7.51 51.13 -16.90
C GLU A 640 -7.33 49.60 -16.75
N LYS A 641 -6.23 49.04 -17.29
CA LYS A 641 -5.95 47.60 -17.14
C LYS A 641 -5.45 47.25 -15.76
N MET A 642 -4.79 48.17 -15.06
CA MET A 642 -4.25 47.91 -13.71
C MET A 642 -5.32 48.01 -12.62
N ALA A 643 -6.27 48.95 -12.78
CA ALA A 643 -7.33 49.14 -11.78
C ALA A 643 -8.36 47.98 -11.74
N SER A 644 -8.61 47.30 -12.86
CA SER A 644 -9.56 46.19 -12.93
C SER A 644 -9.02 44.88 -12.29
N VAL A 645 -7.71 44.65 -12.39
CA VAL A 645 -7.06 43.47 -11.75
C VAL A 645 -6.91 43.69 -10.25
N GLY A 646 -6.62 44.92 -9.79
CA GLY A 646 -6.48 45.22 -8.37
C GLY A 646 -7.77 44.98 -7.56
N LYS A 647 -8.90 45.46 -8.03
CA LYS A 647 -10.19 45.34 -7.34
C LYS A 647 -10.75 43.91 -7.22
N LEU A 648 -10.50 43.08 -8.23
CA LEU A 648 -10.90 41.67 -8.19
C LEU A 648 -10.06 40.84 -7.24
N THR A 649 -8.77 41.17 -7.14
CA THR A 649 -7.81 40.40 -6.32
C THR A 649 -7.91 40.76 -4.84
N GLU A 650 -8.16 42.04 -4.49
CA GLU A 650 -8.39 42.50 -3.12
C GLU A 650 -9.59 41.79 -2.45
N GLY A 651 -10.72 41.66 -3.16
CA GLY A 651 -11.90 40.96 -2.64
C GLY A 651 -11.72 39.42 -2.53
N LEU A 652 -10.73 38.86 -3.22
CA LEU A 652 -10.44 37.42 -3.17
C LEU A 652 -9.48 37.09 -2.00
N ILE A 653 -8.53 37.99 -1.76
CA ILE A 653 -7.57 37.86 -0.65
C ILE A 653 -8.31 37.89 0.70
N ASP A 654 -9.23 38.83 0.90
CA ASP A 654 -10.03 38.91 2.13
C ASP A 654 -10.89 37.67 2.39
N ARG A 655 -11.44 37.11 1.30
CA ARG A 655 -12.24 35.86 1.39
C ARG A 655 -11.42 34.61 1.74
N ILE A 656 -10.13 34.63 1.50
CA ILE A 656 -9.22 33.52 1.83
C ILE A 656 -8.55 33.77 3.19
N LEU A 657 -8.20 35.00 3.53
CA LEU A 657 -7.62 35.35 4.83
C LEU A 657 -8.53 35.01 6.00
N ASN A 658 -9.84 35.20 5.86
CA ASN A 658 -10.79 34.92 6.94
C ASN A 658 -10.82 33.42 7.33
N PRO A 659 -11.04 32.44 6.42
CA PRO A 659 -10.97 31.04 6.79
C PRO A 659 -9.58 30.62 7.29
N MET A 660 -8.50 31.20 6.79
CA MET A 660 -7.13 30.94 7.29
C MET A 660 -6.96 31.37 8.75
N ASN A 661 -7.47 32.54 9.11
CA ASN A 661 -7.46 32.99 10.50
C ASN A 661 -8.30 32.08 11.43
N TYR A 662 -9.40 31.51 10.94
CA TYR A 662 -10.16 30.51 11.69
C TYR A 662 -9.35 29.23 11.91
N ILE A 663 -8.67 28.73 10.88
CA ILE A 663 -7.82 27.53 10.98
C ILE A 663 -6.71 27.76 12.04
N ILE A 664 -6.01 28.88 11.98
CA ILE A 664 -4.97 29.25 12.93
C ILE A 664 -5.52 29.34 14.35
N ASN A 665 -6.66 30.03 14.53
CA ASN A 665 -7.25 30.23 15.85
C ASN A 665 -7.76 28.91 16.46
N PHE A 666 -8.41 28.05 15.63
CA PHE A 666 -8.87 26.73 16.09
C PHE A 666 -7.69 25.80 16.40
N SER A 667 -6.61 25.84 15.61
CA SER A 667 -5.41 25.05 15.90
C SER A 667 -4.79 25.46 17.23
N LYS A 668 -4.63 26.77 17.48
CA LYS A 668 -4.10 27.29 18.74
C LYS A 668 -4.97 26.89 19.93
N MET A 669 -6.30 27.08 19.81
CA MET A 669 -7.22 26.72 20.87
C MET A 669 -7.18 25.21 21.14
N SER A 670 -7.02 24.39 20.09
CA SER A 670 -6.88 22.93 20.25
C SER A 670 -5.56 22.55 20.90
N ILE A 671 -4.46 23.26 20.60
CA ILE A 671 -3.16 23.05 21.26
C ILE A 671 -3.25 23.40 22.75
N ASP A 672 -3.93 24.51 23.10
CA ASP A 672 -4.13 24.91 24.49
C ASP A 672 -4.99 23.87 25.24
N LEU A 673 -6.07 23.35 24.62
CA LEU A 673 -6.91 22.30 25.18
C LEU A 673 -6.15 20.98 25.39
N LEU A 674 -5.26 20.63 24.44
CA LEU A 674 -4.40 19.44 24.58
C LEU A 674 -3.38 19.62 25.70
N LYS A 675 -2.88 20.83 25.91
CA LYS A 675 -1.98 21.15 27.01
C LYS A 675 -2.68 21.02 28.36
N ASP A 676 -3.91 21.57 28.45
CA ASP A 676 -4.73 21.45 29.65
C ASP A 676 -5.04 19.96 29.94
N LEU A 677 -5.40 19.18 28.90
CA LEU A 677 -5.65 17.74 29.00
C LEU A 677 -4.39 16.97 29.44
N LYS A 678 -3.23 17.32 28.89
CA LYS A 678 -1.95 16.75 29.30
C LYS A 678 -1.61 17.04 30.75
N ASP A 679 -1.87 18.27 31.20
CA ASP A 679 -1.66 18.68 32.58
C ASP A 679 -2.63 17.97 33.54
N ASP A 680 -3.89 17.74 33.10
CA ASP A 680 -4.89 17.01 33.87
C ASP A 680 -4.59 15.51 33.99
N ILE A 681 -4.11 14.90 32.91
CA ILE A 681 -3.63 13.50 32.90
C ILE A 681 -2.38 13.39 33.77
N GLY A 682 -1.45 14.35 33.70
CA GLY A 682 -0.26 14.39 34.53
C GLY A 682 -0.57 14.48 36.02
N ARG A 683 -1.64 15.23 36.40
CA ARG A 683 -2.10 15.32 37.79
C ARG A 683 -2.73 14.04 38.31
N ASN A 684 -3.24 13.21 37.41
CA ASN A 684 -3.90 11.95 37.75
C ASN A 684 -3.02 10.72 37.49
N LYS A 685 -1.72 10.93 37.25
CA LYS A 685 -0.74 9.89 36.90
C LYS A 685 -0.73 8.72 37.86
N GLU A 686 -0.95 8.98 39.16
CA GLU A 686 -0.99 7.93 40.19
C GLU A 686 -2.19 6.96 40.08
N ASN A 687 -3.23 7.34 39.32
CA ASN A 687 -4.45 6.56 39.15
C ASN A 687 -4.53 5.86 37.80
N ILE A 688 -3.52 6.00 36.95
CA ILE A 688 -3.47 5.47 35.58
C ILE A 688 -2.33 4.45 35.52
N ASN A 689 -2.54 3.34 34.83
CA ASN A 689 -1.51 2.37 34.55
C ASN A 689 -0.36 3.02 33.74
N GLU A 690 0.90 2.71 34.05
CA GLU A 690 2.07 3.36 33.44
C GLU A 690 2.12 3.18 31.92
N ASP A 691 1.72 2.02 31.41
CA ASP A 691 1.66 1.77 29.96
C ASP A 691 0.56 2.59 29.29
N ASP A 692 -0.63 2.66 29.90
CA ASP A 692 -1.75 3.46 29.39
C ASP A 692 -1.44 4.97 29.50
N TYR A 693 -0.66 5.37 30.52
CA TYR A 693 -0.19 6.74 30.65
C TYR A 693 0.77 7.11 29.53
N GLN A 694 1.75 6.23 29.25
CA GLN A 694 2.75 6.46 28.21
C GLN A 694 2.12 6.51 26.84
N ASP A 695 1.25 5.55 26.53
CA ASP A 695 0.50 5.53 25.27
C ASP A 695 -0.36 6.79 25.08
N THR A 696 -0.99 7.25 26.16
CA THR A 696 -1.80 8.47 26.13
C THR A 696 -0.91 9.71 25.93
N GLU A 697 0.25 9.77 26.59
CA GLU A 697 1.19 10.88 26.43
C GLU A 697 1.74 10.93 25.00
N ASP A 698 2.06 9.78 24.40
CA ASP A 698 2.53 9.69 23.01
C ASP A 698 1.46 10.15 22.02
N VAL A 699 0.20 9.72 22.22
CA VAL A 699 -0.93 10.17 21.37
C VAL A 699 -1.16 11.67 21.51
N LEU A 700 -1.12 12.21 22.73
CA LEU A 700 -1.24 13.65 22.95
C LEU A 700 -0.06 14.41 22.32
N GLY A 701 1.14 13.87 22.40
CA GLY A 701 2.32 14.40 21.71
C GLY A 701 2.09 14.50 20.21
N MET A 702 1.71 13.42 19.57
CA MET A 702 1.40 13.37 18.13
C MET A 702 0.30 14.35 17.72
N LEU A 703 -0.75 14.46 18.52
CA LEU A 703 -1.84 15.42 18.26
C LEU A 703 -1.37 16.86 18.39
N THR A 704 -0.54 17.15 19.38
CA THR A 704 0.05 18.48 19.59
C THR A 704 0.96 18.86 18.42
N ASP A 705 1.81 17.93 17.97
CA ASP A 705 2.70 18.13 16.83
C ASP A 705 1.90 18.37 15.54
N ASN A 706 0.85 17.58 15.28
CA ASN A 706 0.00 17.75 14.11
C ASN A 706 -0.72 19.10 14.13
N LEU A 707 -1.28 19.52 15.26
CA LEU A 707 -1.95 20.81 15.38
C LEU A 707 -0.97 21.99 15.32
N THR A 708 0.23 21.82 15.85
CA THR A 708 1.33 22.79 15.74
C THR A 708 1.72 22.96 14.28
N ASN A 709 1.80 21.87 13.51
CA ASN A 709 2.04 21.92 12.08
C ASN A 709 0.90 22.63 11.33
N VAL A 710 -0.36 22.37 11.68
CA VAL A 710 -1.51 23.05 11.07
C VAL A 710 -1.52 24.54 11.39
N ASP A 711 -1.22 24.95 12.63
CA ASP A 711 -1.07 26.37 13.00
C ASP A 711 0.05 27.01 12.20
N HIS A 712 1.19 26.35 12.12
CA HIS A 712 2.37 26.82 11.43
C HIS A 712 2.13 27.01 9.91
N TYR A 713 1.59 26.00 9.21
CA TYR A 713 1.24 26.13 7.79
C TYR A 713 0.12 27.13 7.55
N GLY A 714 -0.82 27.26 8.47
CA GLY A 714 -1.86 28.26 8.45
C GLY A 714 -1.29 29.69 8.54
N GLN A 715 -0.37 29.92 9.44
CA GLN A 715 0.31 31.21 9.59
C GLN A 715 1.11 31.57 8.33
N ASN A 716 1.84 30.60 7.76
CA ASN A 716 2.61 30.80 6.54
C ASN A 716 1.73 31.19 5.36
N ALA A 717 0.59 30.50 5.18
CA ALA A 717 -0.38 30.83 4.14
C ALA A 717 -0.98 32.23 4.35
N SER A 718 -1.28 32.60 5.59
CA SER A 718 -1.78 33.92 5.95
C SER A 718 -0.72 35.01 5.68
N HIS A 719 0.54 34.74 5.97
CA HIS A 719 1.65 35.66 5.67
C HIS A 719 1.85 35.88 4.17
N MET A 720 1.75 34.80 3.35
CA MET A 720 1.82 34.90 1.90
C MET A 720 0.67 35.73 1.31
N LEU A 721 -0.55 35.54 1.81
CA LEU A 721 -1.71 36.30 1.37
C LEU A 721 -1.62 37.77 1.77
N LYS A 722 -1.15 38.08 2.97
CA LYS A 722 -0.89 39.47 3.41
C LYS A 722 0.18 40.15 2.56
N ALA A 723 1.26 39.43 2.23
CA ALA A 723 2.30 39.94 1.36
C ALA A 723 1.75 40.21 -0.08
N MET A 724 0.78 39.39 -0.54
CA MET A 724 0.11 39.62 -1.83
C MET A 724 -0.86 40.82 -1.77
N GLU A 725 -1.52 41.01 -0.64
CA GLU A 725 -2.35 42.20 -0.37
C GLU A 725 -1.49 43.50 -0.39
N GLU A 726 -0.32 43.47 0.24
CA GLU A 726 0.60 44.59 0.22
C GLU A 726 1.14 44.93 -1.20
N MET A 727 1.25 43.91 -2.08
CA MET A 727 1.59 44.14 -3.49
C MET A 727 0.54 44.92 -4.25
N LEU A 728 -0.74 44.82 -3.85
CA LEU A 728 -1.88 45.34 -4.56
C LEU A 728 -2.38 46.70 -4.02
N LYS A 729 -1.93 47.08 -2.80
CA LYS A 729 -2.29 48.39 -2.19
C LYS A 729 -1.79 49.54 -3.04
N ASP A 730 -2.67 50.47 -3.25
CA ASP A 730 -2.48 51.64 -4.09
C ASP A 730 -1.16 52.38 -3.80
N ARG A 731 -0.34 52.51 -4.84
CA ARG A 731 1.01 53.11 -4.82
C ARG A 731 1.01 54.62 -5.09
N THR A 732 -0.14 55.27 -5.03
CA THR A 732 -0.32 56.65 -5.50
C THR A 732 -0.23 57.72 -4.42
N GLY A 733 0.14 57.36 -3.17
CA GLY A 733 0.26 58.29 -2.06
C GLY A 733 1.68 58.39 -1.50
N GLY A 734 2.19 59.60 -1.25
CA GLY A 734 3.33 59.80 -0.41
C GLY A 734 4.70 60.06 -1.05
N TYR A 735 4.78 60.31 -2.35
CA TYR A 735 6.02 60.79 -2.97
C TYR A 735 6.22 62.28 -2.61
N LEU A 736 7.39 62.56 -2.07
CA LEU A 736 7.78 63.90 -1.65
C LEU A 736 9.28 64.13 -1.89
N ASP A 737 9.66 65.37 -1.96
CA ASP A 737 11.07 65.73 -2.01
C ASP A 737 11.67 65.54 -0.61
N MET A 738 12.66 64.67 -0.48
CA MET A 738 13.19 64.23 0.81
C MET A 738 14.69 64.02 0.78
N ASP A 739 15.31 64.03 1.94
CA ASP A 739 16.69 63.67 2.11
C ASP A 739 16.80 62.16 2.39
N LEU A 740 17.33 61.39 1.42
CA LEU A 740 17.55 59.95 1.50
C LEU A 740 18.44 59.57 2.69
N ARG A 741 19.38 60.48 3.10
CA ARG A 741 20.21 60.25 4.28
C ARG A 741 19.40 60.04 5.54
N THR A 742 18.31 60.81 5.71
CA THR A 742 17.42 60.66 6.87
C THR A 742 16.78 59.30 6.89
N VAL A 743 16.33 58.76 5.74
CA VAL A 743 15.75 57.43 5.64
C VAL A 743 16.80 56.35 5.96
N LEU A 744 18.02 56.50 5.49
CA LEU A 744 19.10 55.53 5.76
C LEU A 744 19.49 55.54 7.24
N GLN A 745 19.50 56.70 7.90
CA GLN A 745 19.74 56.82 9.33
C GLN A 745 18.61 56.16 10.16
N GLN A 746 17.35 56.33 9.71
CA GLN A 746 16.20 55.63 10.33
C GLN A 746 16.33 54.12 10.13
N SER A 747 16.71 53.66 8.92
CA SER A 747 16.95 52.23 8.66
C SER A 747 18.05 51.65 9.52
N GLU A 748 19.14 52.41 9.80
CA GLU A 748 20.22 52.00 10.69
C GLU A 748 19.72 51.85 12.13
N GLN A 749 18.98 52.82 12.67
CA GLN A 749 18.40 52.74 14.03
C GLN A 749 17.42 51.56 14.15
N MET A 750 16.57 51.36 13.13
CA MET A 750 15.66 50.26 13.12
C MET A 750 16.41 48.92 13.03
N PHE A 751 17.40 48.83 12.20
CA PHE A 751 18.24 47.63 12.07
C PHE A 751 18.91 47.26 13.41
N ASP A 752 19.51 48.23 14.11
CA ASP A 752 20.14 48.02 15.40
C ASP A 752 19.18 47.56 16.48
N SER A 753 17.93 48.05 16.43
CA SER A 753 16.88 47.67 17.37
C SER A 753 16.34 46.25 17.06
N TYR A 754 16.03 45.96 15.79
CA TYR A 754 15.40 44.71 15.37
C TYR A 754 16.36 43.52 15.52
N PHE A 755 17.63 43.71 15.19
CA PHE A 755 18.63 42.62 15.17
C PHE A 755 19.61 42.68 16.33
N ALA A 756 19.26 43.37 17.41
CA ALA A 756 20.10 43.49 18.60
C ALA A 756 20.51 42.13 19.19
N LYS A 757 19.58 41.17 19.17
CA LYS A 757 19.80 39.80 19.68
C LYS A 757 20.79 39.03 18.81
N GLU A 758 20.59 39.02 17.51
CA GLU A 758 21.48 38.35 16.55
C GLU A 758 22.86 38.99 16.53
N LYS A 759 22.93 40.33 16.59
CA LYS A 759 24.22 41.07 16.68
C LYS A 759 25.01 40.66 17.93
N ALA A 760 24.37 40.57 19.08
CA ALA A 760 25.02 40.18 20.33
C ALA A 760 25.40 38.70 20.33
N GLN A 761 24.54 37.82 19.78
CA GLN A 761 24.74 36.38 19.80
C GLN A 761 25.85 35.93 18.85
N TYR A 762 25.95 36.55 17.65
CA TYR A 762 26.87 36.11 16.60
C TYR A 762 28.02 37.08 16.36
N GLY A 763 28.13 38.18 17.16
CA GLY A 763 29.20 39.17 17.07
C GLY A 763 29.22 39.93 15.74
N ILE A 764 28.01 40.21 15.16
CA ILE A 764 27.91 40.84 13.84
C ILE A 764 28.42 42.30 13.92
N GLN A 765 29.48 42.60 13.19
CA GLN A 765 29.96 43.94 13.01
C GLN A 765 29.18 44.67 11.92
N THR A 766 28.93 45.95 12.15
CA THR A 766 28.25 46.82 11.18
C THR A 766 29.07 48.03 10.83
N ALA A 767 29.14 48.39 9.57
CA ALA A 767 29.84 49.53 9.07
C ALA A 767 28.91 50.36 8.15
N PHE A 768 28.27 51.39 8.68
CA PHE A 768 27.45 52.31 7.91
C PHE A 768 28.22 53.58 7.60
N ALA A 769 28.38 53.89 6.32
CA ALA A 769 29.07 55.07 5.85
C ALA A 769 28.14 55.92 4.96
N LEU A 770 27.67 57.02 5.50
CA LEU A 770 26.79 57.95 4.81
C LEU A 770 27.51 59.24 4.55
N PRO A 771 27.30 59.91 3.39
CA PRO A 771 27.88 61.25 3.10
C PRO A 771 27.37 62.26 4.10
N ASP A 772 28.21 63.33 4.34
CA ASP A 772 27.83 64.44 5.20
C ASP A 772 26.82 65.38 4.52
N ASP A 773 26.83 65.47 3.19
CA ASP A 773 25.90 66.28 2.40
C ASP A 773 24.52 65.63 2.29
N ALA A 774 23.47 66.52 2.18
CA ALA A 774 22.09 66.05 2.00
C ALA A 774 21.89 65.31 0.64
N MET A 775 21.23 64.18 0.67
CA MET A 775 20.95 63.31 -0.50
C MET A 775 19.52 63.55 -0.99
N LEU A 776 19.23 64.62 -1.71
CA LEU A 776 17.87 64.96 -2.11
C LEU A 776 17.40 64.12 -3.26
N ILE A 777 16.24 63.44 -3.05
CA ILE A 777 15.53 62.66 -4.04
C ILE A 777 14.02 62.93 -3.97
N HIS A 778 13.30 62.60 -5.03
CA HIS A 778 11.84 62.56 -5.03
C HIS A 778 11.38 61.12 -4.79
N GLY A 779 10.78 60.86 -3.64
CA GLY A 779 10.43 59.47 -3.31
C GLY A 779 9.49 59.32 -2.12
N ASN A 780 9.20 58.06 -1.78
CA ASN A 780 8.41 57.68 -0.62
C ASN A 780 9.35 57.11 0.46
N PRO A 781 9.48 57.78 1.62
CA PRO A 781 10.40 57.39 2.66
C PRO A 781 10.11 56.00 3.24
N ASP A 782 8.84 55.66 3.44
CA ASP A 782 8.43 54.39 4.03
C ASP A 782 8.74 53.20 3.10
N MET A 783 8.53 53.37 1.83
CA MET A 783 8.81 52.33 0.82
C MET A 783 10.33 52.08 0.68
N LEU A 784 11.11 53.18 0.67
CA LEU A 784 12.58 53.06 0.61
C LEU A 784 13.16 52.46 1.87
N ASN A 785 12.69 52.88 3.06
CA ASN A 785 13.06 52.26 4.33
C ASN A 785 12.77 50.75 4.35
N LYS A 786 11.56 50.36 3.92
CA LYS A 786 11.16 48.96 3.82
C LYS A 786 12.07 48.15 2.85
N THR A 787 12.48 48.76 1.74
CA THR A 787 13.40 48.14 0.78
C THR A 787 14.79 47.94 1.37
N VAL A 788 15.34 48.96 2.04
CA VAL A 788 16.66 48.89 2.71
C VAL A 788 16.62 47.83 3.83
N MET A 789 15.59 47.84 4.66
CA MET A 789 15.43 46.86 5.74
C MET A 789 15.31 45.43 5.23
N ASN A 790 14.64 45.18 4.08
CA ASN A 790 14.58 43.85 3.45
C ASN A 790 15.99 43.36 3.04
N MET A 791 16.81 44.22 2.45
CA MET A 791 18.19 43.88 2.07
C MET A 791 19.06 43.62 3.31
N LEU A 792 18.98 44.47 4.33
CA LEU A 792 19.69 44.30 5.60
C LEU A 792 19.28 43.01 6.33
N SER A 793 17.99 42.67 6.32
CA SER A 793 17.49 41.41 6.89
C SER A 793 18.05 40.18 6.14
N ASN A 794 18.18 40.26 4.82
CA ASN A 794 18.81 39.20 4.05
C ASN A 794 20.30 39.07 4.34
N ALA A 795 20.97 40.16 4.57
CA ALA A 795 22.38 40.22 4.98
C ALA A 795 22.58 39.55 6.36
N VAL A 796 21.72 39.87 7.34
CA VAL A 796 21.75 39.20 8.67
C VAL A 796 21.57 37.70 8.53
N TYR A 797 20.58 37.31 7.77
CA TYR A 797 20.36 35.89 7.53
C TYR A 797 21.58 35.18 6.92
N ALA A 798 22.22 35.81 5.93
CA ALA A 798 23.37 35.24 5.26
C ALA A 798 24.58 35.07 6.19
N VAL A 799 24.90 36.11 7.01
CA VAL A 799 26.03 36.04 7.94
C VAL A 799 25.76 35.10 9.12
N VAL A 800 24.52 35.06 9.63
CA VAL A 800 24.14 34.13 10.71
C VAL A 800 24.25 32.69 10.26
N ARG A 801 23.77 32.37 9.05
CA ARG A 801 23.87 31.01 8.48
C ARG A 801 25.34 30.57 8.27
N LYS A 802 26.22 31.46 7.92
CA LYS A 802 27.68 31.20 7.81
C LYS A 802 28.31 31.03 9.18
N ALA A 803 27.97 31.91 10.17
CA ALA A 803 28.45 31.83 11.53
C ALA A 803 28.06 30.51 12.25
N GLN A 804 26.96 29.88 11.85
CA GLN A 804 26.54 28.56 12.35
C GLN A 804 27.39 27.40 11.80
N ARG A 805 28.17 27.61 10.72
CA ARG A 805 28.93 26.59 10.01
C ARG A 805 30.45 26.76 10.07
N ALA A 806 30.91 27.96 10.26
CA ALA A 806 32.33 28.29 10.25
C ALA A 806 32.64 29.39 11.27
N ASP A 807 33.83 29.35 11.87
CA ASP A 807 34.31 30.41 12.71
C ASP A 807 34.83 31.53 11.81
N PHE A 808 34.10 32.63 11.74
CA PHE A 808 34.48 33.84 10.99
C PHE A 808 33.87 35.08 11.65
N GLN A 809 34.31 36.24 11.24
CA GLN A 809 33.83 37.50 11.78
C GLN A 809 32.72 38.06 10.87
N PRO A 810 31.44 38.00 11.28
CA PRO A 810 30.33 38.50 10.49
C PRO A 810 30.41 40.03 10.34
N LEU A 811 30.31 40.49 9.09
CA LEU A 811 30.35 41.95 8.77
C LEU A 811 29.22 42.28 7.78
N ILE A 812 28.45 43.31 8.09
CA ILE A 812 27.48 43.93 7.20
C ILE A 812 27.84 45.40 7.02
N SER A 813 27.95 45.84 5.79
CA SER A 813 28.25 47.25 5.48
C SER A 813 27.18 47.87 4.58
N LEU A 814 26.83 49.11 4.86
CA LEU A 814 26.02 49.94 4.00
C LEU A 814 26.83 51.23 3.70
N VAL A 815 27.09 51.45 2.41
CA VAL A 815 27.85 52.64 1.97
C VAL A 815 26.97 53.38 0.97
N ALA A 816 26.76 54.67 1.22
CA ALA A 816 26.11 55.57 0.30
C ALA A 816 27.12 56.52 -0.32
N SER A 817 27.05 56.70 -1.62
CA SER A 817 27.96 57.60 -2.37
C SER A 817 27.22 58.27 -3.53
N MET A 818 27.83 59.27 -4.13
CA MET A 818 27.31 59.91 -5.31
C MET A 818 28.18 59.57 -6.52
N ALA A 819 27.53 59.06 -7.61
CA ALA A 819 28.22 58.76 -8.85
C ALA A 819 27.30 59.11 -10.04
N GLU A 820 27.86 59.77 -11.07
CA GLU A 820 27.18 60.08 -12.35
C GLU A 820 25.80 60.75 -12.23
N GLY A 821 25.57 61.61 -11.22
CA GLY A 821 24.28 62.26 -11.02
C GLY A 821 23.24 61.47 -10.30
N CYS A 822 23.57 60.27 -9.79
CA CYS A 822 22.73 59.39 -9.00
C CYS A 822 23.36 59.13 -7.62
N TYR A 823 22.54 58.83 -6.66
CA TYR A 823 22.98 58.25 -5.37
C TYR A 823 23.08 56.74 -5.52
N VAL A 824 24.23 56.20 -5.08
CA VAL A 824 24.54 54.75 -5.14
C VAL A 824 24.63 54.24 -3.72
N LEU A 825 23.77 53.32 -3.35
CA LEU A 825 23.79 52.61 -2.07
C LEU A 825 24.33 51.21 -2.32
N LYS A 826 25.34 50.82 -1.56
CA LYS A 826 25.88 49.46 -1.56
C LYS A 826 25.66 48.81 -0.20
N ILE A 827 24.94 47.72 -0.19
CA ILE A 827 24.70 46.91 1.00
C ILE A 827 25.44 45.57 0.77
N ARG A 828 26.46 45.31 1.58
CA ARG A 828 27.34 44.17 1.44
C ARG A 828 27.41 43.39 2.74
N ASP A 829 27.30 42.07 2.62
CA ASP A 829 27.54 41.12 3.69
C ASP A 829 28.65 40.11 3.29
N ASN A 830 29.35 39.57 4.26
CA ASN A 830 30.33 38.50 4.09
C ASN A 830 29.75 37.11 4.46
N GLY A 831 28.48 36.93 4.22
CA GLY A 831 27.72 35.70 4.56
C GLY A 831 27.97 34.54 3.62
N ILE A 832 26.92 33.67 3.47
CA ILE A 832 26.95 32.44 2.62
C ILE A 832 26.96 32.75 1.11
N GLY A 833 26.73 34.01 0.71
CA GLY A 833 26.64 34.39 -0.70
C GLY A 833 25.46 33.70 -1.43
N ILE A 834 25.38 33.98 -2.73
CA ILE A 834 24.36 33.46 -3.63
C ILE A 834 25.04 32.69 -4.76
N GLU A 835 24.53 31.53 -5.10
CA GLU A 835 25.03 30.68 -6.20
C GLU A 835 24.80 31.37 -7.56
N GLU A 836 25.79 31.36 -8.45
CA GLU A 836 25.75 32.03 -9.75
C GLU A 836 24.53 31.61 -10.60
N THR A 837 24.11 30.34 -10.50
CA THR A 837 22.95 29.76 -11.23
C THR A 837 21.62 30.40 -10.89
N ILE A 838 21.49 31.01 -9.71
CA ILE A 838 20.24 31.59 -9.19
C ILE A 838 20.27 33.12 -9.08
N ILE A 839 21.41 33.78 -9.27
CA ILE A 839 21.55 35.26 -9.17
C ILE A 839 20.51 35.94 -10.08
N SER A 840 20.28 35.46 -11.29
CA SER A 840 19.32 36.05 -12.22
C SER A 840 17.86 35.97 -11.74
N LYS A 841 17.55 35.06 -10.81
CA LYS A 841 16.19 34.75 -10.34
C LYS A 841 15.88 35.40 -8.99
N VAL A 842 16.86 36.00 -8.29
CA VAL A 842 16.62 36.51 -6.91
C VAL A 842 15.60 37.65 -6.86
N PHE A 843 15.31 38.29 -7.99
CA PHE A 843 14.29 39.31 -8.13
C PHE A 843 12.98 38.79 -8.72
N ASP A 844 12.85 37.47 -8.98
CA ASP A 844 11.58 36.90 -9.46
C ASP A 844 10.59 36.82 -8.29
N PRO A 845 9.29 37.08 -8.52
CA PRO A 845 8.29 36.97 -7.45
C PRO A 845 8.21 35.55 -6.94
N PHE A 846 8.11 35.39 -5.62
CA PHE A 846 8.05 34.13 -4.89
C PHE A 846 9.34 33.27 -4.95
N PHE A 847 10.41 33.78 -5.50
CA PHE A 847 11.68 33.08 -5.50
C PHE A 847 12.39 33.22 -4.13
N THR A 848 12.70 32.13 -3.50
CA THR A 848 13.46 32.08 -2.24
C THR A 848 14.27 30.78 -2.13
N THR A 849 15.44 30.89 -1.52
CA THR A 849 16.27 29.75 -1.11
C THR A 849 16.15 29.45 0.38
N LYS A 850 15.35 30.22 1.10
CA LYS A 850 15.01 30.01 2.51
C LYS A 850 13.85 29.02 2.60
N THR A 851 13.70 28.35 3.74
CA THR A 851 12.54 27.48 3.97
C THR A 851 11.24 28.29 3.90
N THR A 852 10.14 27.65 3.58
CA THR A 852 8.82 28.31 3.45
C THR A 852 8.41 29.06 4.72
N ASP A 853 9.00 28.67 5.85
CA ASP A 853 8.77 29.24 7.17
C ASP A 853 9.61 30.52 7.39
N GLU A 854 10.68 30.70 6.64
CA GLU A 854 11.63 31.78 6.86
C GLU A 854 11.45 32.97 5.91
N ALA A 855 10.83 32.76 4.73
CA ALA A 855 10.61 33.86 3.79
C ALA A 855 9.58 33.60 2.69
N THR A 856 8.82 34.62 2.34
CA THR A 856 7.78 34.60 1.28
C THR A 856 8.35 34.72 -0.15
N GLY A 857 9.63 35.02 -0.32
CA GLY A 857 10.24 35.21 -1.64
C GLY A 857 9.77 36.49 -2.38
N ILE A 858 9.12 37.43 -1.68
CA ILE A 858 8.54 38.65 -2.29
C ILE A 858 9.40 39.90 -2.00
N GLY A 859 10.21 39.88 -0.97
CA GLY A 859 10.91 41.06 -0.48
C GLY A 859 11.82 41.71 -1.53
N LEU A 860 12.63 40.95 -2.24
CA LEU A 860 13.56 41.48 -3.25
C LEU A 860 12.81 41.89 -4.54
N TYR A 861 11.77 41.16 -4.93
CA TYR A 861 10.90 41.55 -6.04
C TYR A 861 10.25 42.92 -5.77
N LEU A 862 9.61 43.10 -4.61
CA LEU A 862 9.00 44.35 -4.22
C LEU A 862 10.05 45.47 -4.12
N GLY A 863 11.22 45.16 -3.57
CA GLY A 863 12.32 46.11 -3.50
C GLY A 863 12.73 46.66 -4.87
N ARG A 864 12.84 45.77 -5.88
CA ARG A 864 13.12 46.13 -7.28
C ARG A 864 12.04 47.03 -7.86
N GLU A 865 10.79 46.64 -7.70
CA GLU A 865 9.63 47.43 -8.15
C GLU A 865 9.60 48.82 -7.49
N ILE A 866 9.87 48.89 -6.18
CA ILE A 866 9.93 50.17 -5.46
C ILE A 866 11.06 51.02 -6.02
N ILE A 867 12.26 50.50 -6.18
CA ILE A 867 13.41 51.28 -6.69
C ILE A 867 13.15 51.75 -8.13
N GLN A 868 12.59 50.90 -9.00
CA GLN A 868 12.24 51.29 -10.37
C GLN A 868 11.15 52.36 -10.42
N ASN A 869 10.15 52.32 -9.54
CA ASN A 869 9.14 53.36 -9.42
C ASN A 869 9.71 54.71 -8.94
N HIS A 870 10.88 54.67 -8.25
CA HIS A 870 11.68 55.88 -7.87
C HIS A 870 12.63 56.31 -9.00
N GLY A 871 12.57 55.73 -10.18
CA GLY A 871 13.44 56.06 -11.32
C GLY A 871 14.87 55.50 -11.17
N GLY A 872 15.07 54.58 -10.21
CA GLY A 872 16.36 53.95 -9.90
C GLY A 872 16.48 52.53 -10.49
N ASP A 873 17.59 51.89 -10.21
CA ASP A 873 17.82 50.50 -10.53
C ASP A 873 18.49 49.73 -9.36
N ILE A 874 18.31 48.43 -9.32
CA ILE A 874 18.92 47.56 -8.32
C ILE A 874 19.62 46.39 -8.99
N SER A 875 20.83 46.10 -8.57
CA SER A 875 21.64 44.99 -9.04
C SER A 875 22.25 44.22 -7.85
N VAL A 876 22.69 43.02 -8.10
CA VAL A 876 23.35 42.18 -7.09
C VAL A 876 24.57 41.50 -7.68
N VAL A 877 25.64 41.50 -6.92
CA VAL A 877 26.87 40.75 -7.17
C VAL A 877 27.13 39.86 -5.96
N SER A 878 27.36 38.60 -6.17
CA SER A 878 27.59 37.67 -5.06
C SER A 878 28.52 36.54 -5.47
N VAL A 879 29.31 36.11 -4.50
CA VAL A 879 30.20 34.94 -4.61
C VAL A 879 29.81 33.98 -3.49
N LYS A 880 29.50 32.75 -3.85
CA LYS A 880 29.09 31.73 -2.89
C LYS A 880 30.15 31.51 -1.81
N ASP A 881 29.71 31.43 -0.58
CA ASP A 881 30.53 31.31 0.64
C ASP A 881 31.51 32.49 0.89
N ASP A 882 31.41 33.59 0.16
CA ASP A 882 32.27 34.78 0.34
C ASP A 882 31.46 36.00 0.71
N TYR A 883 30.67 36.58 -0.22
CA TYR A 883 29.90 37.78 0.04
C TYR A 883 28.67 37.92 -0.87
N THR A 884 27.73 38.81 -0.44
CA THR A 884 26.71 39.39 -1.32
C THR A 884 26.76 40.91 -1.25
N GLU A 885 26.70 41.59 -2.40
CA GLU A 885 26.62 43.05 -2.49
C GLU A 885 25.43 43.44 -3.35
N PHE A 886 24.44 44.10 -2.76
CA PHE A 886 23.35 44.76 -3.48
C PHE A 886 23.76 46.20 -3.76
N THR A 887 23.58 46.63 -5.01
CA THR A 887 23.82 48.02 -5.44
C THR A 887 22.50 48.64 -5.90
N VAL A 888 22.06 49.65 -5.24
CA VAL A 888 20.85 50.44 -5.55
C VAL A 888 21.28 51.81 -6.06
N THR A 889 20.74 52.23 -7.20
CA THR A 889 20.92 53.56 -7.77
C THR A 889 19.63 54.34 -7.72
N LEU A 890 19.67 55.58 -7.27
CA LEU A 890 18.52 56.47 -7.22
C LEU A 890 18.88 57.82 -7.83
N PRO A 891 18.00 58.39 -8.70
CA PRO A 891 18.31 59.67 -9.36
C PRO A 891 18.30 60.83 -8.33
N LYS A 892 19.25 61.71 -8.44
CA LYS A 892 19.27 62.94 -7.67
C LYS A 892 18.13 63.86 -8.14
N LEU A 893 17.49 64.55 -7.18
CA LEU A 893 16.50 65.55 -7.48
C LEU A 893 17.12 66.66 -8.35
N GLN A 894 16.64 66.80 -9.57
CA GLN A 894 17.11 67.93 -10.43
C GLN A 894 16.46 69.19 -9.96
N GLU A 895 17.27 70.22 -9.61
CA GLU A 895 16.78 71.59 -9.41
C GLU A 895 16.06 72.01 -10.68
N LYS A 896 14.74 72.28 -10.58
CA LYS A 896 14.03 72.94 -11.66
C LYS A 896 14.68 74.29 -11.91
N ARG A 897 15.43 74.39 -13.02
CA ARG A 897 15.87 75.72 -13.56
C ARG A 897 14.73 76.54 -14.07
#